data_05437cf62ec5ea3892943c2ad520d920
#
_entry.id   05437cf62ec5ea3892943c2ad520d920
#
_cell.length_a   1.000
_cell.length_b   1.000
_cell.length_c   1.000
_cell.angle_alpha   90.00
_cell.angle_beta   90.00
_cell.angle_gamma   90.00
#
_symmetry.space_group_name_H-M   'P 1'
#
loop_
_entity.id
_entity.type
_entity.pdbx_description
1 polymer ?
#
loop_
_entity_poly.entity_id
_entity_poly.type
_entity_poly.pdbx_seq_one_letter_code
_entity_poly.pdbx_strand_id
1 'polypeptide(L)'
;MKKIYLLIVALIGLQTYASNDKYRLTLRDNPATSIVIGWDQISGNNPMVYFDTVDHGTNYTNYNYSKSPDRMVYYRGMNNHFVRLSGLTPDTAYYFVIKDSEGVSKRFWFKTAPQENSRFSFIAGGDSRNNRTPRLNANRLVAKLKPHAVLFGGDMTDNDSDSQWRTWFDDWQLTIANDGRMFPILAARGNHEKSNSTIINLFDVPSSGVHYAITFGRNLVRTYTLNSLTAISGDQTNWLKNDLNANQDIIWKIAQYHFPMLPHVSSKIDNLIEYANWAQLFYDKDVKLVIECDAHTVKSTWPLRPSTNSGNEGGFVRDEDGTVYVGEGGWGAPLRDNDDIKSWTRDSGKFNQFKWIFIDEAKIETRTIKVDNAIQVGEVSNHDVFEIPDNLDIWNPSNGSVIKIINKAFNAPQISFTTLQEGQHIPVGNTTIEVNAIDSDGEIDRVEFYIDENLADVDTTAPYSILKNLTNGIHNIKAIAYDDHDLCSEKEITVNVGQFSGNLTVPVSDGYDDVEENFVGQLYIDSSDLELVYDATNLISFQKVGIRFQNIVIPRGATINSAYIQFTADESHHKQAELEFSLHNSDNSPLFSNENNVSGRNVVSHKVRWKPNPWIAGQSGSAQRTPNLKGMVQQIVDKGGWNLGNNMSFIIRGKGKSSWRTQYKRVASAYESGSDKAAKLIVNYTFGRNSRVAERKEDKISTITTTSLDTELHKIKVYPNPFDEALNITIPIAQDVIYIEIYSTHGKLVFSKKTQIKNNTVSIRPEILDKGIYVIQVIDKNGYSLMTKRVVKK
;
A
#
# COMPACT_ATOMS: atom_id res chain seq x y z
N MET A 1 -10.26 92.20 6.96
CA MET A 1 -9.74 90.85 7.04
C MET A 1 -10.55 89.96 6.13
N LYS A 2 -10.06 89.65 4.93
CA LYS A 2 -10.73 88.76 4.01
C LYS A 2 -10.27 87.31 4.33
N LYS A 3 -11.22 86.49 4.71
CA LYS A 3 -10.98 85.06 4.89
C LYS A 3 -10.95 84.32 3.53
N ILE A 4 -9.80 83.83 3.11
CA ILE A 4 -9.64 82.94 1.96
C ILE A 4 -9.96 81.54 2.39
N TYR A 5 -11.04 80.97 1.88
CA TYR A 5 -11.34 79.52 2.02
C TYR A 5 -10.56 78.76 0.94
N LEU A 6 -9.57 77.96 1.36
CA LEU A 6 -8.88 77.03 0.49
C LEU A 6 -9.73 75.76 0.31
N LEU A 7 -10.30 75.56 -0.88
CA LEU A 7 -11.04 74.31 -1.21
C LEU A 7 -10.02 73.26 -1.63
N ILE A 8 -9.72 72.29 -0.72
CA ILE A 8 -8.96 71.11 -1.05
C ILE A 8 -9.90 70.16 -1.76
N VAL A 9 -9.81 70.07 -3.06
CA VAL A 9 -10.45 69.00 -3.85
C VAL A 9 -9.55 67.74 -3.70
N ALA A 10 -9.97 66.82 -2.86
CA ALA A 10 -9.38 65.49 -2.82
C ALA A 10 -9.77 64.73 -4.11
N LEU A 11 -8.84 64.61 -5.05
CA LEU A 11 -8.98 63.65 -6.18
C LEU A 11 -8.93 62.27 -5.59
N ILE A 12 -10.08 61.72 -5.24
CA ILE A 12 -10.26 60.28 -5.06
C ILE A 12 -10.18 59.68 -6.49
N GLY A 13 -9.06 59.12 -6.82
CA GLY A 13 -8.89 58.28 -8.04
C GLY A 13 -9.88 57.13 -7.96
N LEU A 14 -11.00 57.23 -8.65
CA LEU A 14 -11.89 56.11 -8.87
C LEU A 14 -11.09 55.07 -9.69
N GLN A 15 -10.58 54.03 -9.05
CA GLN A 15 -10.09 52.85 -9.78
C GLN A 15 -11.30 52.26 -10.49
N THR A 16 -11.36 52.41 -11.79
CA THR A 16 -12.34 51.73 -12.64
C THR A 16 -11.87 50.31 -12.88
N TYR A 17 -12.69 49.37 -12.49
CA TYR A 17 -12.42 47.93 -12.75
C TYR A 17 -13.09 47.52 -14.04
N ALA A 18 -12.44 46.66 -14.85
CA ALA A 18 -13.08 46.04 -15.99
C ALA A 18 -14.30 45.23 -15.57
N SER A 19 -15.35 45.28 -16.34
CA SER A 19 -16.60 44.56 -16.07
C SER A 19 -16.50 43.12 -16.62
N ASN A 20 -15.62 42.32 -16.00
CA ASN A 20 -15.43 40.91 -16.31
C ASN A 20 -15.23 40.11 -15.03
N ASP A 21 -15.63 38.84 -15.08
CA ASP A 21 -15.44 37.87 -13.97
C ASP A 21 -15.37 36.41 -14.50
N LYS A 22 -15.54 35.45 -13.59
CA LYS A 22 -15.58 34.00 -13.91
C LYS A 22 -14.35 33.50 -14.69
N TYR A 23 -13.19 33.94 -14.23
CA TYR A 23 -11.91 33.64 -14.83
C TYR A 23 -11.59 32.15 -14.73
N ARG A 24 -11.00 31.62 -15.77
CA ARG A 24 -10.56 30.22 -15.86
C ARG A 24 -9.40 30.06 -16.84
N LEU A 25 -8.57 29.08 -16.60
CA LEU A 25 -7.53 28.62 -17.54
C LEU A 25 -7.90 27.26 -18.06
N THR A 26 -7.65 27.02 -19.35
CA THR A 26 -7.83 25.72 -20.00
C THR A 26 -6.65 25.39 -20.91
N LEU A 27 -6.56 24.14 -21.36
CA LEU A 27 -5.51 23.69 -22.25
C LEU A 27 -6.10 23.11 -23.53
N ARG A 28 -5.46 23.47 -24.67
CA ARG A 28 -5.81 22.92 -25.98
C ARG A 28 -4.65 22.21 -26.66
N ASP A 29 -3.43 22.53 -26.24
CA ASP A 29 -2.20 22.06 -26.84
C ASP A 29 -1.11 21.97 -25.76
N ASN A 30 0.16 21.96 -26.15
CA ASN A 30 1.32 21.79 -25.27
C ASN A 30 1.29 22.78 -24.08
N PRO A 31 1.14 22.32 -22.83
CA PRO A 31 1.02 23.19 -21.65
C PRO A 31 2.34 23.91 -21.30
N ALA A 32 3.47 23.49 -21.87
CA ALA A 32 4.75 24.16 -21.68
C ALA A 32 4.84 25.47 -22.49
N THR A 33 4.06 25.59 -23.58
CA THR A 33 4.18 26.72 -24.50
C THR A 33 2.86 27.40 -24.84
N SER A 34 1.74 26.92 -24.26
CA SER A 34 0.40 27.43 -24.56
C SER A 34 -0.54 27.41 -23.34
N ILE A 35 -1.50 28.31 -23.35
CA ILE A 35 -2.59 28.38 -22.37
C ILE A 35 -3.79 29.08 -23.00
N VAL A 36 -5.01 28.79 -22.52
CA VAL A 36 -6.22 29.55 -22.85
C VAL A 36 -6.68 30.29 -21.61
N ILE A 37 -6.87 31.60 -21.73
CA ILE A 37 -7.46 32.46 -20.70
C ILE A 37 -8.93 32.71 -21.08
N GLY A 38 -9.84 32.27 -20.23
CA GLY A 38 -11.28 32.44 -20.41
C GLY A 38 -11.91 33.31 -19.33
N TRP A 39 -12.93 34.08 -19.67
CA TRP A 39 -13.70 34.91 -18.72
C TRP A 39 -15.13 35.18 -19.23
N ASP A 40 -15.98 35.69 -18.37
CA ASP A 40 -17.28 36.28 -18.71
C ASP A 40 -17.14 37.80 -18.83
N GLN A 41 -17.42 38.38 -20.00
CA GLN A 41 -17.44 39.82 -20.25
C GLN A 41 -18.84 40.35 -19.98
N ILE A 42 -19.05 40.95 -18.80
CA ILE A 42 -20.36 41.42 -18.33
C ILE A 42 -20.80 42.68 -19.09
N SER A 43 -19.88 43.64 -19.23
CA SER A 43 -20.04 44.87 -20.00
C SER A 43 -18.70 45.39 -20.50
N GLY A 44 -18.60 46.57 -21.03
CA GLY A 44 -17.38 47.09 -21.67
C GLY A 44 -17.15 46.56 -23.07
N ASN A 45 -16.27 47.21 -23.81
CA ASN A 45 -15.97 46.88 -25.20
C ASN A 45 -14.46 46.67 -25.42
N ASN A 46 -14.10 45.96 -26.49
CA ASN A 46 -12.73 45.72 -26.94
C ASN A 46 -11.82 45.21 -25.85
N PRO A 47 -12.21 44.08 -25.15
CA PRO A 47 -11.37 43.52 -24.14
C PRO A 47 -10.07 42.93 -24.73
N MET A 48 -8.96 43.14 -24.06
CA MET A 48 -7.65 42.60 -24.41
C MET A 48 -6.96 42.04 -23.17
N VAL A 49 -6.30 40.94 -23.34
CA VAL A 49 -5.37 40.39 -22.34
C VAL A 49 -4.01 41.03 -22.56
N TYR A 50 -3.47 41.68 -21.53
CA TYR A 50 -2.09 42.15 -21.47
C TYR A 50 -1.30 41.21 -20.58
N PHE A 51 -0.15 40.73 -21.03
CA PHE A 51 0.62 39.70 -20.32
C PHE A 51 2.14 39.87 -20.44
N ASP A 52 2.87 39.44 -19.46
CA ASP A 52 4.34 39.48 -19.40
C ASP A 52 4.90 38.47 -18.41
N THR A 53 6.20 38.19 -18.47
CA THR A 53 6.93 37.45 -17.44
C THR A 53 7.29 38.31 -16.22
N VAL A 54 7.17 39.63 -16.33
CA VAL A 54 7.38 40.57 -15.23
C VAL A 54 6.02 41.02 -14.66
N ASP A 55 5.91 41.04 -13.35
CA ASP A 55 4.70 41.49 -12.64
C ASP A 55 4.62 43.04 -12.64
N HIS A 56 3.69 43.60 -13.38
CA HIS A 56 3.42 45.01 -13.44
C HIS A 56 2.14 45.42 -12.67
N GLY A 57 1.63 44.52 -11.82
CA GLY A 57 0.35 44.73 -11.10
C GLY A 57 -0.80 45.00 -12.07
N THR A 58 -1.58 46.03 -11.84
CA THR A 58 -2.68 46.44 -12.71
C THR A 58 -2.28 47.48 -13.76
N ASN A 59 -1.00 47.85 -13.86
CA ASN A 59 -0.54 48.83 -14.83
C ASN A 59 -0.34 48.17 -16.21
N TYR A 60 -1.44 48.00 -16.96
CA TYR A 60 -1.47 47.29 -18.23
C TYR A 60 -0.52 47.87 -19.31
N THR A 61 -0.18 49.17 -19.21
CA THR A 61 0.69 49.82 -20.22
C THR A 61 2.16 49.37 -20.12
N ASN A 62 2.54 48.75 -19.04
CA ASN A 62 3.91 48.23 -18.85
C ASN A 62 4.08 46.78 -19.35
N TYR A 63 3.00 46.07 -19.61
CA TYR A 63 3.06 44.71 -20.13
C TYR A 63 3.49 44.72 -21.63
N ASN A 64 4.49 43.94 -21.97
CA ASN A 64 5.09 43.90 -23.29
C ASN A 64 4.21 43.24 -24.36
N TYR A 65 3.28 42.38 -23.95
CA TYR A 65 2.46 41.62 -24.89
C TYR A 65 0.96 41.90 -24.65
N SER A 66 0.20 41.85 -25.73
CA SER A 66 -1.26 41.93 -25.64
C SER A 66 -1.92 41.12 -26.76
N LYS A 67 -3.11 40.58 -26.45
CA LYS A 67 -3.88 39.81 -27.42
C LYS A 67 -5.39 40.01 -27.21
N SER A 68 -6.13 40.18 -28.30
CA SER A 68 -7.59 40.19 -28.33
C SER A 68 -8.15 38.76 -28.24
N PRO A 69 -9.43 38.56 -27.89
CA PRO A 69 -10.06 37.25 -27.87
C PRO A 69 -10.02 36.55 -29.24
N ASP A 70 -9.59 35.31 -29.26
CA ASP A 70 -9.65 34.42 -30.43
C ASP A 70 -11.05 33.86 -30.66
N ARG A 71 -11.82 33.76 -29.56
CA ARG A 71 -13.18 33.22 -29.61
C ARG A 71 -14.07 33.95 -28.60
N MET A 72 -15.29 34.26 -29.05
CA MET A 72 -16.34 34.87 -28.23
C MET A 72 -17.63 34.07 -28.47
N VAL A 73 -18.36 33.72 -27.40
CA VAL A 73 -19.61 32.96 -27.51
C VAL A 73 -20.53 33.28 -26.33
N TYR A 74 -21.76 33.69 -26.64
CA TYR A 74 -22.79 33.81 -25.60
C TYR A 74 -23.36 32.41 -25.32
N TYR A 75 -23.13 31.91 -24.10
CA TYR A 75 -23.59 30.60 -23.70
C TYR A 75 -23.78 30.51 -22.19
N ARG A 76 -24.84 29.83 -21.75
CA ARG A 76 -25.20 29.68 -20.32
C ARG A 76 -25.31 31.02 -19.58
N GLY A 77 -25.91 32.02 -20.22
CA GLY A 77 -26.13 33.33 -19.67
C GLY A 77 -24.87 34.16 -19.42
N MET A 78 -23.77 33.81 -20.05
CA MET A 78 -22.47 34.46 -19.97
C MET A 78 -21.94 34.81 -21.37
N ASN A 79 -21.24 35.90 -21.49
CA ASN A 79 -20.54 36.31 -22.71
C ASN A 79 -19.09 35.82 -22.64
N ASN A 80 -18.88 34.55 -22.93
CA ASN A 80 -17.60 33.89 -22.78
C ASN A 80 -16.60 34.36 -23.82
N HIS A 81 -15.46 34.88 -23.36
CA HIS A 81 -14.32 35.28 -24.18
C HIS A 81 -13.13 34.37 -23.89
N PHE A 82 -12.35 34.05 -24.94
CA PHE A 82 -11.18 33.19 -24.83
C PHE A 82 -10.01 33.77 -25.60
N VAL A 83 -8.87 33.91 -24.94
CA VAL A 83 -7.58 34.24 -25.52
C VAL A 83 -6.70 33.01 -25.50
N ARG A 84 -6.23 32.53 -26.67
CA ARG A 84 -5.34 31.38 -26.81
C ARG A 84 -3.92 31.88 -26.97
N LEU A 85 -3.13 31.81 -25.89
CA LEU A 85 -1.70 32.14 -25.91
C LEU A 85 -0.88 30.94 -26.38
N SER A 86 0.11 31.21 -27.22
CA SER A 86 1.07 30.22 -27.75
C SER A 86 2.47 30.82 -27.88
N GLY A 87 3.49 29.99 -28.02
CA GLY A 87 4.87 30.43 -28.09
C GLY A 87 5.41 30.97 -26.76
N LEU A 88 4.80 30.54 -25.65
CA LEU A 88 5.25 30.86 -24.30
C LEU A 88 6.54 30.11 -23.97
N THR A 89 7.33 30.67 -23.03
CA THR A 89 8.52 30.00 -22.49
C THR A 89 8.10 28.94 -21.47
N PRO A 90 8.64 27.73 -21.53
CA PRO A 90 8.37 26.68 -20.54
C PRO A 90 8.80 27.06 -19.13
N ASP A 91 8.18 26.44 -18.12
CA ASP A 91 8.45 26.59 -16.69
C ASP A 91 8.52 28.05 -16.20
N THR A 92 7.74 28.94 -16.82
CA THR A 92 7.82 30.40 -16.64
C THR A 92 6.51 30.96 -16.11
N ALA A 93 6.59 31.85 -15.11
CA ALA A 93 5.46 32.61 -14.61
C ALA A 93 5.08 33.70 -15.63
N TYR A 94 3.79 33.79 -15.95
CA TYR A 94 3.20 34.84 -16.77
C TYR A 94 2.13 35.56 -15.97
N TYR A 95 2.30 36.85 -15.81
CA TYR A 95 1.35 37.77 -15.17
C TYR A 95 0.45 38.39 -16.23
N PHE A 96 -0.82 38.57 -15.92
CA PHE A 96 -1.74 39.17 -16.87
C PHE A 96 -2.87 39.95 -16.23
N VAL A 97 -3.41 40.88 -17.02
CA VAL A 97 -4.64 41.62 -16.75
C VAL A 97 -5.53 41.66 -17.97
N ILE A 98 -6.84 41.81 -17.78
CA ILE A 98 -7.81 42.05 -18.83
C ILE A 98 -8.20 43.50 -18.80
N LYS A 99 -7.98 44.22 -19.90
CA LYS A 99 -8.34 45.63 -20.07
C LYS A 99 -9.44 45.76 -21.10
N ASP A 100 -10.53 46.47 -20.74
CA ASP A 100 -11.62 46.85 -21.62
C ASP A 100 -11.89 48.34 -21.56
N SER A 101 -13.00 48.83 -22.19
CA SER A 101 -13.36 50.25 -22.19
C SER A 101 -13.71 50.81 -20.81
N GLU A 102 -14.02 49.97 -19.83
CA GLU A 102 -14.47 50.35 -18.50
C GLU A 102 -13.35 50.32 -17.44
N GLY A 103 -12.33 49.54 -17.65
CA GLY A 103 -11.26 49.48 -16.68
C GLY A 103 -10.27 48.33 -16.91
N VAL A 104 -9.57 47.93 -15.84
CA VAL A 104 -8.60 46.88 -15.80
C VAL A 104 -8.99 45.87 -14.72
N SER A 105 -8.90 44.57 -15.00
CA SER A 105 -9.16 43.51 -14.03
C SER A 105 -8.14 43.50 -12.85
N LYS A 106 -8.36 42.64 -11.87
CA LYS A 106 -7.31 42.22 -10.94
C LYS A 106 -6.15 41.64 -11.75
N ARG A 107 -4.96 41.67 -11.18
CA ARG A 107 -3.79 40.97 -11.71
C ARG A 107 -3.87 39.49 -11.34
N PHE A 108 -3.72 38.63 -12.35
CA PHE A 108 -3.62 37.19 -12.25
C PHE A 108 -2.27 36.72 -12.78
N TRP A 109 -1.96 35.46 -12.53
CA TRP A 109 -0.80 34.83 -13.13
C TRP A 109 -0.97 33.33 -13.22
N PHE A 110 -0.21 32.71 -14.09
CA PHE A 110 -0.06 31.26 -14.22
C PHE A 110 1.39 30.92 -14.46
N LYS A 111 1.75 29.66 -14.23
CA LYS A 111 3.05 29.12 -14.62
C LYS A 111 2.86 28.12 -15.74
N THR A 112 3.59 28.28 -16.87
CA THR A 112 3.63 27.25 -17.91
C THR A 112 4.24 25.97 -17.35
N ALA A 113 3.84 24.82 -17.88
CA ALA A 113 4.41 23.56 -17.48
C ALA A 113 5.90 23.46 -17.86
N PRO A 114 6.75 22.72 -17.15
CA PRO A 114 8.05 22.32 -17.62
C PRO A 114 7.97 21.58 -18.98
N GLN A 115 8.96 21.78 -19.84
CA GLN A 115 9.07 21.03 -21.10
C GLN A 115 9.75 19.68 -20.90
N GLU A 116 10.71 19.62 -19.97
CA GLU A 116 11.42 18.38 -19.62
C GLU A 116 10.58 17.51 -18.68
N ASN A 117 11.02 16.28 -18.45
CA ASN A 117 10.35 15.32 -17.59
C ASN A 117 10.58 15.65 -16.11
N SER A 118 10.06 16.79 -15.66
CA SER A 118 10.02 17.16 -14.24
C SER A 118 8.83 16.48 -13.55
N ARG A 119 8.85 16.43 -12.22
CA ARG A 119 7.71 15.94 -11.44
C ARG A 119 6.48 16.85 -11.63
N PHE A 120 5.30 16.24 -11.81
CA PHE A 120 4.02 16.95 -11.95
C PHE A 120 3.07 16.64 -10.80
N SER A 121 2.26 17.64 -10.43
CA SER A 121 1.16 17.54 -9.47
C SER A 121 -0.16 17.77 -10.18
N PHE A 122 -1.09 16.81 -10.10
CA PHE A 122 -2.46 16.96 -10.61
C PHE A 122 -3.48 16.78 -9.48
N ILE A 123 -4.59 17.48 -9.60
CA ILE A 123 -5.80 17.19 -8.82
C ILE A 123 -6.81 16.58 -9.78
N ALA A 124 -7.45 15.47 -9.41
CA ALA A 124 -8.42 14.79 -10.24
C ALA A 124 -9.70 14.44 -9.47
N GLY A 125 -10.86 14.68 -10.05
CA GLY A 125 -12.17 14.40 -9.47
C GLY A 125 -13.29 14.88 -10.37
N GLY A 126 -14.51 14.98 -9.85
CA GLY A 126 -15.70 15.40 -10.57
C GLY A 126 -16.92 15.37 -9.68
N ASP A 127 -18.12 15.52 -10.27
CA ASP A 127 -19.40 15.48 -9.54
C ASP A 127 -19.50 16.55 -8.44
N SER A 128 -19.34 17.81 -8.83
CA SER A 128 -19.45 18.92 -7.90
C SER A 128 -20.89 19.40 -7.69
N ARG A 129 -21.76 19.20 -8.66
CA ARG A 129 -23.20 19.41 -8.72
C ARG A 129 -23.78 20.45 -7.73
N ASN A 130 -24.64 19.99 -6.82
CA ASN A 130 -25.55 20.87 -6.04
C ASN A 130 -25.21 20.99 -4.55
N ASN A 131 -24.32 20.17 -3.98
CA ASN A 131 -23.90 20.35 -2.58
C ASN A 131 -22.73 21.33 -2.52
N ARG A 132 -23.09 22.59 -2.23
CA ARG A 132 -22.15 23.70 -2.40
C ARG A 132 -21.01 23.71 -1.40
N THR A 133 -21.23 23.29 -0.13
CA THR A 133 -20.19 23.37 0.91
C THR A 133 -18.96 22.53 0.58
N PRO A 134 -19.05 21.22 0.28
CA PRO A 134 -17.88 20.45 -0.12
C PRO A 134 -17.26 20.95 -1.43
N ARG A 135 -18.06 21.44 -2.40
CA ARG A 135 -17.52 22.06 -3.62
C ARG A 135 -16.63 23.27 -3.31
N LEU A 136 -17.09 24.18 -2.43
CA LEU A 136 -16.30 25.34 -2.02
C LEU A 136 -15.01 24.92 -1.31
N ASN A 137 -15.08 23.89 -0.48
CA ASN A 137 -13.93 23.35 0.23
C ASN A 137 -12.89 22.73 -0.74
N ALA A 138 -13.34 21.88 -1.67
CA ALA A 138 -12.47 21.31 -2.69
C ALA A 138 -11.79 22.40 -3.54
N ASN A 139 -12.54 23.43 -3.96
CA ASN A 139 -12.00 24.55 -4.72
C ASN A 139 -10.91 25.32 -3.93
N ARG A 140 -11.14 25.57 -2.61
CA ARG A 140 -10.11 26.19 -1.74
C ARG A 140 -8.84 25.32 -1.64
N LEU A 141 -9.00 24.00 -1.58
CA LEU A 141 -7.84 23.08 -1.57
C LEU A 141 -7.07 23.14 -2.89
N VAL A 142 -7.72 23.28 -4.04
CA VAL A 142 -7.01 23.49 -5.32
C VAL A 142 -6.10 24.72 -5.21
N ALA A 143 -6.61 25.87 -4.70
CA ALA A 143 -5.81 27.07 -4.52
C ALA A 143 -4.61 26.87 -3.59
N LYS A 144 -4.77 26.08 -2.54
CA LYS A 144 -3.74 25.81 -1.53
C LYS A 144 -2.71 24.78 -1.97
N LEU A 145 -3.12 23.74 -2.73
CA LEU A 145 -2.25 22.66 -3.21
C LEU A 145 -1.56 22.95 -4.55
N LYS A 146 -1.97 24.01 -5.25
CA LYS A 146 -1.31 24.57 -6.45
C LYS A 146 -0.91 23.54 -7.53
N PRO A 147 -1.85 22.70 -8.03
CA PRO A 147 -1.53 21.69 -9.03
C PRO A 147 -1.09 22.30 -10.36
N HIS A 148 -0.39 21.53 -11.19
CA HIS A 148 -0.10 21.92 -12.56
C HIS A 148 -1.36 21.91 -13.45
N ALA A 149 -2.32 21.04 -13.16
CA ALA A 149 -3.64 21.02 -13.77
C ALA A 149 -4.68 20.32 -12.89
N VAL A 150 -5.97 20.62 -13.15
CA VAL A 150 -7.11 19.93 -12.57
C VAL A 150 -7.78 19.09 -13.66
N LEU A 151 -7.83 17.76 -13.46
CA LEU A 151 -8.58 16.84 -14.30
C LEU A 151 -10.00 16.73 -13.71
N PHE A 152 -10.98 17.26 -14.44
CA PHE A 152 -12.35 17.33 -13.94
C PHE A 152 -13.28 16.41 -14.74
N GLY A 153 -13.74 15.35 -14.13
CA GLY A 153 -14.43 14.22 -14.76
C GLY A 153 -15.92 14.44 -15.09
N GLY A 154 -16.41 15.68 -15.13
CA GLY A 154 -17.80 16.02 -15.50
C GLY A 154 -18.73 16.24 -14.30
N ASP A 155 -20.03 16.45 -14.61
CA ASP A 155 -21.09 16.74 -13.65
C ASP A 155 -20.79 17.96 -12.75
N MET A 156 -20.48 19.08 -13.39
CA MET A 156 -20.16 20.34 -12.72
C MET A 156 -21.42 20.97 -12.10
N THR A 157 -22.56 20.86 -12.78
CA THR A 157 -23.86 21.41 -12.35
C THR A 157 -24.91 20.31 -12.27
N ASP A 158 -26.03 20.57 -11.58
CA ASP A 158 -27.09 19.57 -11.39
C ASP A 158 -28.06 19.47 -12.59
N ASN A 159 -28.29 20.54 -13.32
CA ASN A 159 -29.25 20.53 -14.41
C ASN A 159 -28.88 21.34 -15.67
N ASP A 160 -27.59 21.71 -15.80
CA ASP A 160 -27.04 22.44 -16.96
C ASP A 160 -27.74 23.81 -17.22
N SER A 161 -28.31 24.47 -16.21
CA SER A 161 -28.97 25.77 -16.36
C SER A 161 -28.00 26.93 -16.26
N ASP A 162 -28.38 28.05 -16.88
CA ASP A 162 -27.61 29.32 -16.88
C ASP A 162 -27.25 29.77 -15.48
N SER A 163 -28.20 29.72 -14.54
CA SER A 163 -28.00 30.17 -13.17
C SER A 163 -27.00 29.25 -12.42
N GLN A 164 -27.10 27.96 -12.64
CA GLN A 164 -26.18 27.00 -12.02
C GLN A 164 -24.75 27.14 -12.54
N TRP A 165 -24.59 27.38 -13.83
CA TRP A 165 -23.27 27.62 -14.43
C TRP A 165 -22.63 28.91 -13.92
N ARG A 166 -23.41 30.02 -13.81
CA ARG A 166 -22.90 31.25 -13.19
C ARG A 166 -22.45 31.02 -11.73
N THR A 167 -23.26 30.32 -10.95
CA THR A 167 -22.91 29.99 -9.56
C THR A 167 -21.67 29.06 -9.50
N TRP A 168 -21.59 28.10 -10.42
CA TRP A 168 -20.44 27.19 -10.48
C TRP A 168 -19.15 27.96 -10.74
N PHE A 169 -19.16 28.88 -11.71
CA PHE A 169 -17.99 29.71 -11.98
C PHE A 169 -17.69 30.71 -10.88
N ASP A 170 -18.70 31.24 -10.15
CA ASP A 170 -18.46 32.04 -8.94
C ASP A 170 -17.73 31.23 -7.88
N ASP A 171 -18.13 29.96 -7.66
CA ASP A 171 -17.47 29.06 -6.73
C ASP A 171 -16.08 28.64 -7.23
N TRP A 172 -15.89 28.51 -8.57
CA TRP A 172 -14.60 28.19 -9.16
C TRP A 172 -13.54 29.27 -8.95
N GLN A 173 -13.93 30.54 -8.72
CA GLN A 173 -12.97 31.59 -8.36
C GLN A 173 -12.18 31.27 -7.08
N LEU A 174 -12.68 30.39 -6.20
CA LEU A 174 -11.96 29.93 -5.02
C LEU A 174 -10.77 29.02 -5.34
N THR A 175 -10.61 28.58 -6.58
CA THR A 175 -9.40 27.87 -7.03
C THR A 175 -8.23 28.82 -7.28
N ILE A 176 -8.46 30.13 -7.34
CA ILE A 176 -7.43 31.13 -7.53
C ILE A 176 -6.73 31.36 -6.19
N ALA A 177 -5.42 31.16 -6.16
CA ALA A 177 -4.64 31.37 -4.94
C ALA A 177 -4.62 32.84 -4.49
N ASN A 178 -4.29 33.08 -3.24
CA ASN A 178 -4.30 34.43 -2.64
C ASN A 178 -3.40 35.43 -3.37
N ASP A 179 -2.34 34.96 -4.01
CA ASP A 179 -1.41 35.76 -4.81
C ASP A 179 -1.86 35.94 -6.28
N GLY A 180 -3.05 35.45 -6.63
CA GLY A 180 -3.63 35.52 -7.97
C GLY A 180 -3.19 34.41 -8.92
N ARG A 181 -2.50 33.36 -8.43
CA ARG A 181 -2.14 32.18 -9.26
C ARG A 181 -3.38 31.40 -9.65
N MET A 182 -3.46 31.05 -10.91
CA MET A 182 -4.53 30.28 -11.52
C MET A 182 -4.00 28.94 -12.08
N PHE A 183 -4.86 27.93 -12.10
CA PHE A 183 -4.53 26.56 -12.52
C PHE A 183 -5.46 26.13 -13.65
N PRO A 184 -4.94 25.47 -14.73
CA PRO A 184 -5.78 25.07 -15.84
C PRO A 184 -6.64 23.85 -15.49
N ILE A 185 -7.87 23.82 -16.03
CA ILE A 185 -8.80 22.70 -15.94
C ILE A 185 -8.85 21.94 -17.27
N LEU A 186 -8.77 20.59 -17.22
CA LEU A 186 -9.07 19.67 -18.30
C LEU A 186 -10.47 19.09 -18.05
N ALA A 187 -11.45 19.65 -18.73
CA ALA A 187 -12.86 19.33 -18.49
C ALA A 187 -13.34 18.15 -19.34
N ALA A 188 -13.83 17.08 -18.70
CA ALA A 188 -14.63 16.04 -19.31
C ALA A 188 -16.12 16.41 -19.26
N ARG A 189 -16.94 15.70 -20.03
CA ARG A 189 -18.40 15.84 -19.99
C ARG A 189 -19.01 14.76 -19.11
N GLY A 190 -19.90 15.18 -18.19
CA GLY A 190 -20.77 14.30 -17.44
C GLY A 190 -22.20 14.28 -18.01
N ASN A 191 -23.08 13.44 -17.44
CA ASN A 191 -24.45 13.30 -17.95
C ASN A 191 -25.33 14.49 -17.57
N HIS A 192 -24.96 15.28 -16.57
CA HIS A 192 -25.63 16.52 -16.22
C HIS A 192 -25.29 17.68 -17.16
N GLU A 193 -24.21 17.64 -17.90
CA GLU A 193 -23.95 18.49 -19.06
C GLU A 193 -24.71 17.91 -20.29
N LYS A 194 -25.85 18.46 -20.60
CA LYS A 194 -26.80 17.90 -21.61
C LYS A 194 -26.25 17.77 -23.02
N SER A 195 -25.17 18.47 -23.34
CA SER A 195 -24.55 18.39 -24.66
C SER A 195 -23.04 18.66 -24.61
N ASN A 196 -22.32 18.22 -25.63
CA ASN A 196 -20.91 18.59 -25.84
C ASN A 196 -20.73 20.10 -25.97
N SER A 197 -21.74 20.84 -26.49
CA SER A 197 -21.69 22.28 -26.63
C SER A 197 -21.47 23.00 -25.30
N THR A 198 -21.92 22.43 -24.18
CA THR A 198 -21.71 23.00 -22.85
C THR A 198 -20.21 23.06 -22.53
N ILE A 199 -19.51 21.94 -22.65
CA ILE A 199 -18.07 21.90 -22.39
C ILE A 199 -17.28 22.74 -23.44
N ILE A 200 -17.62 22.60 -24.73
CA ILE A 200 -16.94 23.33 -25.80
C ILE A 200 -17.06 24.86 -25.61
N ASN A 201 -18.24 25.35 -25.25
CA ASN A 201 -18.51 26.78 -25.16
C ASN A 201 -18.06 27.41 -23.84
N LEU A 202 -17.96 26.62 -22.77
CA LEU A 202 -17.54 27.10 -21.47
C LEU A 202 -16.04 26.91 -21.19
N PHE A 203 -15.38 25.95 -21.83
CA PHE A 203 -13.97 25.63 -21.55
C PHE A 203 -13.06 25.68 -22.79
N ASP A 204 -13.60 25.97 -23.98
CA ASP A 204 -12.82 26.05 -25.21
C ASP A 204 -11.91 24.83 -25.47
N VAL A 205 -12.42 23.63 -25.20
CA VAL A 205 -11.66 22.38 -25.39
C VAL A 205 -11.28 22.13 -26.85
N PRO A 206 -10.20 21.35 -27.13
CA PRO A 206 -9.69 21.21 -28.51
C PRO A 206 -10.55 20.36 -29.43
N SER A 207 -11.49 19.56 -28.92
CA SER A 207 -12.28 18.60 -29.68
C SER A 207 -13.78 18.87 -29.58
N SER A 208 -14.49 18.84 -30.71
CA SER A 208 -15.96 18.90 -30.76
C SER A 208 -16.63 17.65 -30.18
N GLY A 209 -15.91 16.52 -30.12
CA GLY A 209 -16.36 15.30 -29.47
C GLY A 209 -16.16 15.31 -27.94
N VAL A 210 -15.48 16.32 -27.41
CA VAL A 210 -15.06 16.40 -26.00
C VAL A 210 -14.24 15.16 -25.60
N HIS A 211 -13.45 14.64 -26.52
CA HIS A 211 -12.39 13.69 -26.27
C HIS A 211 -11.08 14.23 -26.85
N TYR A 212 -10.03 14.25 -26.05
CA TYR A 212 -8.75 14.86 -26.42
C TYR A 212 -7.64 14.37 -25.50
N ALA A 213 -6.40 14.62 -25.87
CA ALA A 213 -5.25 14.29 -25.06
C ALA A 213 -4.28 15.46 -24.97
N ILE A 214 -3.64 15.61 -23.79
CA ILE A 214 -2.64 16.64 -23.50
C ILE A 214 -1.40 15.93 -22.91
N THR A 215 -0.22 16.27 -23.42
CA THR A 215 1.05 15.74 -22.90
C THR A 215 1.74 16.77 -22.04
N PHE A 216 2.19 16.37 -20.84
CA PHE A 216 3.01 17.16 -19.92
C PHE A 216 4.41 16.57 -19.85
N GLY A 217 5.42 17.45 -19.79
CA GLY A 217 6.82 17.07 -20.00
C GLY A 217 7.09 16.73 -21.47
N ARG A 218 8.31 16.34 -21.77
CA ARG A 218 8.70 15.92 -23.12
C ARG A 218 7.94 14.65 -23.54
N ASN A 219 7.96 13.65 -22.68
CA ASN A 219 7.25 12.38 -22.85
C ASN A 219 6.86 11.74 -21.49
N LEU A 220 6.70 12.54 -20.44
CA LEU A 220 6.44 11.99 -19.10
C LEU A 220 5.03 11.45 -18.97
N VAL A 221 4.01 12.30 -19.18
CA VAL A 221 2.62 11.88 -19.01
C VAL A 221 1.70 12.45 -20.07
N ARG A 222 0.89 11.57 -20.66
CA ARG A 222 -0.20 11.93 -21.55
C ARG A 222 -1.54 11.64 -20.90
N THR A 223 -2.34 12.71 -20.76
CA THR A 223 -3.68 12.65 -20.18
C THR A 223 -4.72 12.51 -21.28
N TYR A 224 -5.56 11.49 -21.20
CA TYR A 224 -6.68 11.25 -22.10
C TYR A 224 -7.97 11.67 -21.41
N THR A 225 -8.64 12.69 -21.93
CA THR A 225 -10.03 13.02 -21.55
C THR A 225 -10.95 12.33 -22.54
N LEU A 226 -11.78 11.40 -22.07
CA LEU A 226 -12.72 10.65 -22.89
C LEU A 226 -14.16 11.08 -22.58
N ASN A 227 -15.09 10.82 -23.49
CA ASN A 227 -16.49 11.21 -23.39
C ASN A 227 -17.39 9.97 -23.37
N SER A 228 -17.77 9.52 -22.17
CA SER A 228 -18.69 8.39 -21.97
C SER A 228 -20.15 8.69 -22.32
N LEU A 229 -20.48 9.92 -22.74
CA LEU A 229 -21.82 10.39 -23.14
C LEU A 229 -22.03 10.43 -24.66
N THR A 230 -21.08 9.95 -25.43
CA THR A 230 -21.17 9.84 -26.91
C THR A 230 -20.92 8.39 -27.31
N ALA A 231 -21.01 8.08 -28.61
CA ALA A 231 -20.73 6.73 -29.06
C ALA A 231 -19.30 6.30 -28.65
N ILE A 232 -19.22 5.29 -27.80
CA ILE A 232 -17.97 4.73 -27.30
C ILE A 232 -17.25 3.97 -28.40
N SER A 233 -17.97 3.02 -29.06
CA SER A 233 -17.45 2.29 -30.20
C SER A 233 -17.35 3.19 -31.45
N GLY A 234 -16.41 2.91 -32.32
CA GLY A 234 -16.22 3.64 -33.56
C GLY A 234 -15.21 4.78 -33.45
N ASP A 235 -15.55 6.00 -33.83
CA ASP A 235 -14.59 7.09 -34.01
C ASP A 235 -13.77 7.43 -32.77
N GLN A 236 -14.40 7.51 -31.62
CA GLN A 236 -13.68 7.82 -30.38
C GLN A 236 -12.68 6.73 -29.99
N THR A 237 -13.09 5.46 -29.99
CA THR A 237 -12.20 4.34 -29.68
C THR A 237 -11.11 4.17 -30.74
N ASN A 238 -11.42 4.39 -32.03
CA ASN A 238 -10.43 4.37 -33.08
C ASN A 238 -9.40 5.51 -32.94
N TRP A 239 -9.85 6.72 -32.61
CA TRP A 239 -8.96 7.82 -32.26
C TRP A 239 -8.06 7.49 -31.10
N LEU A 240 -8.63 7.00 -30.01
CA LEU A 240 -7.88 6.60 -28.80
C LEU A 240 -6.83 5.55 -29.12
N LYS A 241 -7.20 4.51 -29.86
CA LYS A 241 -6.27 3.45 -30.28
C LYS A 241 -5.13 3.98 -31.15
N ASN A 242 -5.45 4.86 -32.09
CA ASN A 242 -4.45 5.48 -32.97
C ASN A 242 -3.51 6.39 -32.20
N ASP A 243 -4.03 7.19 -31.28
CA ASP A 243 -3.24 8.09 -30.46
C ASP A 243 -2.32 7.30 -29.48
N LEU A 244 -2.83 6.27 -28.80
CA LEU A 244 -2.05 5.38 -27.96
C LEU A 244 -0.93 4.65 -28.75
N ASN A 245 -1.19 4.28 -30.01
CA ASN A 245 -0.20 3.66 -30.88
C ASN A 245 0.87 4.66 -31.36
N ALA A 246 0.49 5.91 -31.59
CA ALA A 246 1.42 6.97 -32.02
C ALA A 246 2.31 7.49 -30.89
N ASN A 247 1.94 7.28 -29.64
CA ASN A 247 2.60 7.82 -28.44
C ASN A 247 3.09 6.69 -27.51
N GLN A 248 3.78 5.69 -28.07
CA GLN A 248 4.27 4.54 -27.29
C GLN A 248 5.46 4.91 -26.39
N ASP A 249 6.22 5.93 -26.74
CA ASP A 249 7.37 6.47 -26.01
C ASP A 249 6.98 7.28 -24.76
N ILE A 250 5.70 7.58 -24.60
CA ILE A 250 5.19 8.23 -23.38
C ILE A 250 5.28 7.26 -22.20
N ILE A 251 5.96 7.70 -21.13
CA ILE A 251 6.20 6.91 -19.93
C ILE A 251 4.87 6.56 -19.25
N TRP A 252 4.05 7.57 -18.96
CA TRP A 252 2.78 7.39 -18.29
C TRP A 252 1.58 7.80 -19.16
N LYS A 253 0.61 6.94 -19.27
CA LYS A 253 -0.67 7.22 -19.86
C LYS A 253 -1.75 7.15 -18.80
N ILE A 254 -2.52 8.23 -18.63
CA ILE A 254 -3.62 8.31 -17.68
C ILE A 254 -4.89 8.76 -18.39
N ALA A 255 -6.04 8.25 -17.95
CA ALA A 255 -7.33 8.60 -18.56
C ALA A 255 -8.32 9.14 -17.52
N GLN A 256 -9.21 10.04 -17.96
CA GLN A 256 -10.38 10.44 -17.20
C GLN A 256 -11.63 10.36 -18.06
N TYR A 257 -12.74 9.94 -17.48
CA TYR A 257 -14.07 9.96 -18.08
C TYR A 257 -15.13 9.89 -16.98
N HIS A 258 -16.42 10.08 -17.36
CA HIS A 258 -17.46 10.24 -16.35
C HIS A 258 -18.00 8.91 -15.82
N PHE A 259 -18.60 8.06 -16.66
CA PHE A 259 -19.24 6.83 -16.23
C PHE A 259 -18.21 5.75 -15.87
N PRO A 260 -18.18 5.28 -14.60
CA PRO A 260 -17.28 4.19 -14.22
C PRO A 260 -17.67 2.90 -14.92
N MET A 261 -16.69 2.11 -15.37
CA MET A 261 -16.96 0.81 -16.00
C MET A 261 -17.75 -0.10 -15.08
N LEU A 262 -17.30 -0.26 -13.84
CA LEU A 262 -17.89 -1.10 -12.83
C LEU A 262 -17.96 -0.30 -11.51
N PRO A 263 -19.11 0.36 -11.24
CA PRO A 263 -19.28 1.23 -10.08
C PRO A 263 -19.30 0.44 -8.75
N HIS A 264 -18.94 1.13 -7.66
CA HIS A 264 -18.98 0.59 -6.29
C HIS A 264 -20.29 0.92 -5.55
N VAL A 265 -21.33 1.24 -6.27
CA VAL A 265 -22.65 1.61 -5.77
C VAL A 265 -23.69 0.69 -6.42
N SER A 266 -24.37 -0.13 -5.64
CA SER A 266 -25.33 -1.16 -6.14
C SER A 266 -26.51 -0.59 -6.92
N SER A 267 -26.87 0.69 -6.71
CA SER A 267 -27.92 1.37 -7.47
C SER A 267 -27.47 1.92 -8.83
N LYS A 268 -26.16 1.80 -9.16
CA LYS A 268 -25.60 2.16 -10.46
C LYS A 268 -25.47 0.91 -11.34
N ILE A 269 -25.56 1.11 -12.65
CA ILE A 269 -25.41 0.03 -13.63
C ILE A 269 -23.96 -0.10 -14.07
N ASP A 270 -23.55 -1.31 -14.39
CA ASP A 270 -22.26 -1.56 -15.04
C ASP A 270 -22.25 -0.98 -16.46
N ASN A 271 -21.24 -0.19 -16.79
CA ASN A 271 -21.09 0.42 -18.11
C ASN A 271 -20.27 -0.52 -19.02
N LEU A 272 -20.92 -1.60 -19.44
CA LEU A 272 -20.29 -2.68 -20.20
C LEU A 272 -19.79 -2.25 -21.59
N ILE A 273 -20.27 -1.13 -22.13
CA ILE A 273 -19.81 -0.60 -23.42
C ILE A 273 -18.42 0.00 -23.26
N GLU A 274 -18.17 0.79 -22.22
CA GLU A 274 -16.85 1.31 -21.84
C GLU A 274 -15.89 0.15 -21.54
N TYR A 275 -16.34 -0.80 -20.73
CA TYR A 275 -15.56 -2.00 -20.41
C TYR A 275 -15.15 -2.76 -21.69
N ALA A 276 -16.08 -3.06 -22.56
CA ALA A 276 -15.83 -3.85 -23.78
C ALA A 276 -14.90 -3.16 -24.79
N ASN A 277 -14.89 -1.81 -24.84
CA ASN A 277 -14.11 -1.07 -25.79
C ASN A 277 -12.78 -0.56 -25.24
N TRP A 278 -12.69 -0.25 -23.92
CA TRP A 278 -11.53 0.44 -23.38
C TRP A 278 -10.73 -0.40 -22.38
N ALA A 279 -11.35 -1.33 -21.61
CA ALA A 279 -10.64 -2.01 -20.54
C ALA A 279 -9.42 -2.81 -21.04
N GLN A 280 -9.61 -3.64 -22.10
CA GLN A 280 -8.51 -4.39 -22.70
C GLN A 280 -7.51 -3.47 -23.41
N LEU A 281 -8.01 -2.40 -24.08
CA LEU A 281 -7.16 -1.42 -24.74
C LEU A 281 -6.26 -0.67 -23.73
N PHE A 282 -6.78 -0.32 -22.56
CA PHE A 282 -6.00 0.32 -21.51
C PHE A 282 -4.89 -0.61 -21.00
N TYR A 283 -5.21 -1.86 -20.75
CA TYR A 283 -4.22 -2.86 -20.35
C TYR A 283 -3.13 -3.05 -21.39
N ASP A 284 -3.52 -3.30 -22.67
CA ASP A 284 -2.60 -3.58 -23.79
C ASP A 284 -1.70 -2.39 -24.15
N LYS A 285 -2.09 -1.17 -23.79
CA LYS A 285 -1.40 0.09 -24.13
C LYS A 285 -0.82 0.81 -22.92
N ASP A 286 -0.74 0.14 -21.79
CA ASP A 286 -0.13 0.66 -20.57
C ASP A 286 -0.76 1.96 -20.07
N VAL A 287 -2.09 2.10 -20.12
CA VAL A 287 -2.80 3.15 -19.41
C VAL A 287 -2.80 2.76 -17.93
N LYS A 288 -1.97 3.39 -17.14
CA LYS A 288 -1.67 2.93 -15.76
C LYS A 288 -2.64 3.44 -14.71
N LEU A 289 -3.25 4.61 -14.95
CA LEU A 289 -4.19 5.22 -13.99
C LEU A 289 -5.43 5.73 -14.73
N VAL A 290 -6.59 5.43 -14.20
CA VAL A 290 -7.90 5.89 -14.72
C VAL A 290 -8.68 6.55 -13.60
N ILE A 291 -9.24 7.74 -13.90
CA ILE A 291 -10.10 8.52 -13.02
C ILE A 291 -11.55 8.39 -13.52
N GLU A 292 -12.42 7.84 -12.67
CA GLU A 292 -13.85 7.66 -12.93
C GLU A 292 -14.70 8.51 -11.99
N CYS A 293 -15.95 8.82 -12.40
CA CYS A 293 -16.86 9.71 -11.69
C CYS A 293 -18.28 9.10 -11.54
N ASP A 294 -19.35 9.90 -11.50
CA ASP A 294 -20.79 9.54 -11.53
C ASP A 294 -21.34 8.77 -10.33
N ALA A 295 -20.59 7.88 -9.70
CA ALA A 295 -21.14 7.05 -8.63
C ALA A 295 -21.19 7.76 -7.26
N HIS A 296 -20.49 8.88 -7.08
CA HIS A 296 -20.46 9.72 -5.87
C HIS A 296 -20.02 8.97 -4.61
N THR A 297 -19.04 8.13 -4.74
CA THR A 297 -18.41 7.40 -3.65
C THR A 297 -16.89 7.40 -3.82
N VAL A 298 -16.17 6.79 -2.93
CA VAL A 298 -14.70 6.64 -3.04
C VAL A 298 -14.36 5.25 -3.51
N LYS A 299 -13.57 5.17 -4.57
CA LYS A 299 -13.01 3.93 -5.10
C LYS A 299 -11.52 4.05 -5.27
N SER A 300 -10.83 2.97 -4.94
CA SER A 300 -9.49 2.66 -5.42
C SER A 300 -9.36 1.15 -5.63
N THR A 301 -8.69 0.76 -6.70
CA THR A 301 -8.48 -0.64 -7.03
C THR A 301 -7.02 -1.03 -6.89
N TRP A 302 -6.77 -2.32 -6.77
CA TRP A 302 -5.48 -2.88 -7.12
C TRP A 302 -5.24 -2.70 -8.62
N PRO A 303 -4.01 -2.85 -9.14
CA PRO A 303 -3.80 -2.90 -10.58
C PRO A 303 -4.57 -4.07 -11.19
N LEU A 304 -5.29 -3.83 -12.29
CA LEU A 304 -6.27 -4.75 -12.86
C LEU A 304 -6.02 -5.00 -14.35
N ARG A 305 -6.27 -6.24 -14.77
CA ARG A 305 -6.53 -6.57 -16.17
C ARG A 305 -7.94 -7.13 -16.37
N PRO A 306 -8.55 -6.92 -17.54
CA PRO A 306 -9.85 -7.53 -17.86
C PRO A 306 -9.76 -9.07 -17.86
N SER A 307 -10.80 -9.72 -17.35
CA SER A 307 -10.92 -11.17 -17.38
C SER A 307 -12.35 -11.59 -17.17
N THR A 308 -12.87 -12.41 -18.09
CA THR A 308 -14.20 -13.00 -18.02
C THR A 308 -14.17 -14.47 -17.61
N ASN A 309 -13.04 -14.98 -17.13
CA ASN A 309 -12.88 -16.34 -16.66
C ASN A 309 -13.73 -16.58 -15.41
N SER A 310 -14.19 -17.81 -15.24
CA SER A 310 -14.95 -18.23 -14.05
C SER A 310 -14.15 -17.90 -12.77
N GLY A 311 -14.81 -17.27 -11.81
CA GLY A 311 -14.20 -16.82 -10.55
C GLY A 311 -13.63 -15.39 -10.56
N ASN A 312 -13.63 -14.70 -11.70
CA ASN A 312 -13.24 -13.29 -11.80
C ASN A 312 -14.45 -12.39 -11.64
N GLU A 313 -14.61 -11.84 -10.47
CA GLU A 313 -15.72 -10.98 -10.11
C GLU A 313 -15.69 -9.66 -10.89
N GLY A 314 -16.85 -9.24 -11.43
CA GLY A 314 -16.96 -7.98 -12.13
C GLY A 314 -16.08 -7.84 -13.37
N GLY A 315 -15.62 -8.96 -13.97
CA GLY A 315 -14.86 -8.95 -15.22
C GLY A 315 -13.42 -8.45 -15.10
N PHE A 316 -12.88 -8.28 -13.89
CA PHE A 316 -11.48 -7.91 -13.63
C PHE A 316 -10.78 -8.94 -12.72
N VAL A 317 -9.46 -8.99 -12.85
CA VAL A 317 -8.57 -9.75 -11.96
C VAL A 317 -7.35 -8.89 -11.64
N ARG A 318 -6.78 -9.05 -10.43
CA ARG A 318 -5.55 -8.36 -10.03
C ARG A 318 -4.38 -8.79 -10.91
N ASP A 319 -3.60 -7.82 -11.36
CA ASP A 319 -2.43 -8.04 -12.22
C ASP A 319 -1.44 -6.89 -11.98
N GLU A 320 -0.20 -7.20 -11.64
CA GLU A 320 0.82 -6.19 -11.30
C GLU A 320 1.14 -5.22 -12.45
N ASP A 321 0.88 -5.61 -13.71
CA ASP A 321 1.04 -4.78 -14.89
C ASP A 321 -0.24 -4.01 -15.25
N GLY A 322 -1.29 -4.21 -14.49
CA GLY A 322 -2.64 -3.73 -14.76
C GLY A 322 -2.83 -2.21 -14.64
N THR A 323 -4.05 -1.81 -14.95
CA THR A 323 -4.56 -0.43 -14.80
C THR A 323 -5.15 -0.25 -13.40
N VAL A 324 -4.81 0.84 -12.73
CA VAL A 324 -5.44 1.26 -11.47
C VAL A 324 -6.61 2.19 -11.76
N TYR A 325 -7.79 1.90 -11.22
CA TYR A 325 -8.99 2.72 -11.34
C TYR A 325 -9.27 3.43 -10.01
N VAL A 326 -9.44 4.75 -10.04
CA VAL A 326 -9.73 5.58 -8.86
C VAL A 326 -10.88 6.55 -9.12
N GLY A 327 -11.50 7.04 -8.10
CA GLY A 327 -12.62 8.00 -8.19
C GLY A 327 -13.65 7.65 -7.11
N GLU A 328 -14.85 7.61 -7.39
CA GLU A 328 -15.88 7.78 -8.43
C GLU A 328 -16.67 9.08 -8.17
N GLY A 329 -16.07 10.24 -8.37
CA GLY A 329 -16.70 11.53 -8.09
C GLY A 329 -16.58 11.97 -6.62
N GLY A 330 -17.46 12.89 -6.16
CA GLY A 330 -17.47 13.29 -4.76
C GLY A 330 -16.94 14.72 -4.49
N TRP A 331 -16.75 15.56 -5.50
CA TRP A 331 -16.35 16.96 -5.34
C TRP A 331 -17.41 17.83 -4.63
N GLY A 332 -18.71 17.41 -4.71
CA GLY A 332 -19.81 18.13 -4.07
C GLY A 332 -21.20 17.55 -4.36
N ALA A 333 -21.31 16.48 -5.15
CA ALA A 333 -22.58 15.80 -5.35
C ALA A 333 -23.02 15.05 -4.06
N PRO A 334 -24.33 14.77 -3.89
CA PRO A 334 -24.80 13.92 -2.79
C PRO A 334 -24.13 12.55 -2.80
N LEU A 335 -23.54 12.16 -1.69
CA LEU A 335 -22.82 10.90 -1.56
C LEU A 335 -23.77 9.70 -1.57
N ARG A 336 -23.33 8.59 -2.15
CA ARG A 336 -24.00 7.28 -2.14
C ARG A 336 -23.22 6.28 -1.30
N ASP A 337 -23.88 5.21 -0.87
CA ASP A 337 -23.24 4.12 -0.16
C ASP A 337 -22.35 3.31 -1.11
N ASN A 338 -21.18 2.89 -0.61
CA ASN A 338 -20.26 2.02 -1.32
C ASN A 338 -20.59 0.55 -1.02
N ASP A 339 -21.78 0.12 -1.47
CA ASP A 339 -22.42 -1.15 -1.12
C ASP A 339 -22.26 -2.24 -2.21
N ASP A 340 -21.36 -2.02 -3.18
CA ASP A 340 -21.01 -2.98 -4.23
C ASP A 340 -19.48 -3.14 -4.37
N ILE A 341 -18.86 -3.57 -3.28
CA ILE A 341 -17.40 -3.79 -3.20
C ILE A 341 -17.05 -5.09 -3.92
N LYS A 342 -16.03 -5.03 -4.79
CA LYS A 342 -15.53 -6.17 -5.57
C LYS A 342 -14.28 -6.79 -4.93
N SER A 343 -13.97 -8.04 -5.23
CA SER A 343 -12.76 -8.75 -4.75
C SER A 343 -11.44 -8.05 -5.14
N TRP A 344 -11.45 -7.27 -6.20
CA TRP A 344 -10.32 -6.48 -6.70
C TRP A 344 -10.29 -5.03 -6.20
N THR A 345 -11.26 -4.62 -5.37
CA THR A 345 -11.23 -3.31 -4.69
C THR A 345 -10.03 -3.29 -3.75
N ARG A 346 -9.25 -2.20 -3.78
CA ARG A 346 -8.21 -1.95 -2.80
C ARG A 346 -8.81 -1.29 -1.56
N ASP A 347 -9.51 -0.18 -1.75
CA ASP A 347 -10.19 0.55 -0.68
C ASP A 347 -11.41 1.27 -1.24
N SER A 348 -12.46 1.39 -0.43
CA SER A 348 -13.68 2.13 -0.76
C SER A 348 -14.22 2.88 0.46
N GLY A 349 -14.94 3.99 0.25
CA GLY A 349 -15.45 4.84 1.33
C GLY A 349 -16.53 5.81 0.85
N LYS A 350 -17.21 6.49 1.81
CA LYS A 350 -18.30 7.44 1.57
C LYS A 350 -17.99 8.78 2.20
N PHE A 351 -17.33 9.68 1.47
CA PHE A 351 -17.05 11.07 1.88
C PHE A 351 -16.70 11.92 0.66
N ASN A 352 -16.79 13.26 0.80
CA ASN A 352 -16.40 14.18 -0.26
C ASN A 352 -14.88 14.25 -0.40
N GLN A 353 -14.39 14.16 -1.64
CA GLN A 353 -12.96 13.98 -1.93
C GLN A 353 -12.57 14.37 -3.35
N PHE A 354 -11.26 14.45 -3.56
CA PHE A 354 -10.59 14.37 -4.86
C PHE A 354 -9.28 13.56 -4.72
N LYS A 355 -8.66 13.19 -5.84
CA LYS A 355 -7.33 12.56 -5.89
C LYS A 355 -6.27 13.63 -6.10
N TRP A 356 -5.21 13.58 -5.27
CA TRP A 356 -4.01 14.39 -5.46
C TRP A 356 -2.90 13.48 -5.93
N ILE A 357 -2.38 13.75 -7.15
CA ILE A 357 -1.56 12.82 -7.92
C ILE A 357 -0.22 13.46 -8.18
N PHE A 358 0.86 12.79 -7.81
CA PHE A 358 2.22 13.14 -8.18
C PHE A 358 2.76 12.16 -9.20
N ILE A 359 3.45 12.67 -10.21
CA ILE A 359 3.97 11.87 -11.33
C ILE A 359 5.41 12.31 -11.61
N ASP A 360 6.34 11.38 -11.58
CA ASP A 360 7.71 11.50 -12.07
C ASP A 360 8.05 10.31 -12.99
N GLU A 361 9.29 10.17 -13.47
CA GLU A 361 9.66 9.10 -14.39
C GLU A 361 9.57 7.71 -13.75
N ALA A 362 9.81 7.62 -12.44
CA ALA A 362 9.85 6.36 -11.71
C ALA A 362 8.48 5.90 -11.21
N LYS A 363 7.56 6.84 -10.89
CA LYS A 363 6.30 6.47 -10.23
C LYS A 363 5.15 7.44 -10.47
N ILE A 364 3.94 6.90 -10.30
CA ILE A 364 2.72 7.67 -10.01
C ILE A 364 2.36 7.43 -8.55
N GLU A 365 2.17 8.49 -7.77
CA GLU A 365 1.61 8.43 -6.43
C GLU A 365 0.25 9.12 -6.40
N THR A 366 -0.80 8.45 -5.96
CA THR A 366 -2.11 9.07 -5.79
C THR A 366 -2.61 8.95 -4.35
N ARG A 367 -3.10 10.07 -3.82
CA ARG A 367 -3.67 10.22 -2.49
C ARG A 367 -5.12 10.66 -2.60
N THR A 368 -5.97 10.16 -1.71
CA THR A 368 -7.35 10.63 -1.60
C THR A 368 -7.44 11.68 -0.51
N ILE A 369 -7.83 12.89 -0.89
CA ILE A 369 -7.93 14.05 0.01
C ILE A 369 -9.39 14.26 0.39
N LYS A 370 -9.69 14.24 1.69
CA LYS A 370 -10.99 14.65 2.23
C LYS A 370 -11.07 16.18 2.26
N VAL A 371 -12.25 16.73 1.96
CA VAL A 371 -12.37 18.19 1.75
C VAL A 371 -12.93 18.97 2.95
N ASP A 372 -13.36 18.30 4.01
CA ASP A 372 -14.16 18.90 5.08
C ASP A 372 -13.39 19.96 5.90
N ASN A 373 -12.10 19.79 6.08
CA ASN A 373 -11.24 20.68 6.87
C ASN A 373 -10.47 21.72 6.04
N ALA A 374 -10.86 21.99 4.81
CA ALA A 374 -10.13 22.84 3.85
C ALA A 374 -9.70 24.22 4.40
N ILE A 375 -10.43 24.79 5.37
CA ILE A 375 -10.10 26.09 5.97
C ILE A 375 -8.81 25.99 6.82
N GLN A 376 -8.63 24.89 7.54
CA GLN A 376 -7.49 24.65 8.46
C GLN A 376 -6.22 24.21 7.74
N VAL A 377 -6.33 23.73 6.51
CA VAL A 377 -5.19 23.23 5.73
C VAL A 377 -4.23 24.38 5.40
N GLY A 378 -2.94 24.15 5.51
CA GLY A 378 -1.88 25.05 5.08
C GLY A 378 -1.88 25.28 3.56
N GLU A 379 -1.00 26.17 3.08
CA GLU A 379 -0.83 26.45 1.66
C GLU A 379 0.60 26.07 1.27
N VAL A 380 0.77 25.26 0.20
CA VAL A 380 2.10 24.90 -0.31
C VAL A 380 2.81 26.12 -0.90
N SER A 381 4.13 26.08 -0.88
CA SER A 381 4.96 27.11 -1.51
C SER A 381 4.78 27.11 -3.04
N ASN A 382 4.99 28.27 -3.68
CA ASN A 382 5.09 28.34 -5.15
C ASN A 382 6.38 27.70 -5.70
N HIS A 383 7.37 27.46 -4.84
CA HIS A 383 8.65 26.84 -5.19
C HIS A 383 8.65 25.34 -4.98
N ASP A 384 7.83 24.85 -4.06
CA ASP A 384 7.64 23.41 -3.83
C ASP A 384 6.14 23.11 -3.66
N VAL A 385 5.54 22.63 -4.75
CA VAL A 385 4.13 22.23 -4.80
C VAL A 385 3.89 20.75 -4.45
N PHE A 386 4.95 20.05 -4.03
CA PHE A 386 4.91 18.63 -3.67
C PHE A 386 4.95 18.40 -2.16
N GLU A 387 5.23 19.46 -1.40
CA GLU A 387 5.16 19.43 0.07
C GLU A 387 3.72 19.13 0.53
N ILE A 388 3.60 18.29 1.55
CA ILE A 388 2.30 18.00 2.16
C ILE A 388 2.04 19.07 3.22
N PRO A 389 1.05 19.94 3.01
CA PRO A 389 0.82 21.06 3.93
C PRO A 389 0.19 20.57 5.24
N ASP A 390 0.43 21.35 6.31
CA ASP A 390 -0.14 21.08 7.62
C ASP A 390 -1.66 20.92 7.56
N ASN A 391 -2.17 20.00 8.36
CA ASN A 391 -3.58 19.68 8.53
C ASN A 391 -4.30 19.17 7.26
N LEU A 392 -3.59 18.75 6.21
CA LEU A 392 -4.24 18.12 5.07
C LEU A 392 -4.82 16.77 5.47
N ASP A 393 -6.12 16.57 5.33
CA ASP A 393 -6.79 15.31 5.67
C ASP A 393 -6.63 14.29 4.53
N ILE A 394 -5.53 13.55 4.57
CA ILE A 394 -5.26 12.44 3.66
C ILE A 394 -5.94 11.18 4.20
N TRP A 395 -6.83 10.60 3.42
CA TRP A 395 -7.46 9.34 3.80
C TRP A 395 -6.45 8.22 3.93
N ASN A 396 -6.42 7.59 5.11
CA ASN A 396 -5.52 6.45 5.40
C ASN A 396 -6.32 5.18 5.71
N PRO A 397 -6.72 4.41 4.68
CA PRO A 397 -7.39 3.13 4.85
C PRO A 397 -6.40 2.02 5.25
N SER A 398 -6.92 0.79 5.48
CA SER A 398 -6.12 -0.37 5.90
C SER A 398 -4.96 -0.73 4.94
N ASN A 399 -5.11 -0.44 3.64
CA ASN A 399 -4.07 -0.69 2.64
C ASN A 399 -3.13 0.51 2.40
N GLY A 400 -3.15 1.52 3.29
CA GLY A 400 -2.28 2.69 3.25
C GLY A 400 -2.83 3.86 2.45
N SER A 401 -2.34 5.07 2.78
CA SER A 401 -2.85 6.35 2.27
C SER A 401 -2.40 6.69 0.85
N VAL A 402 -1.36 6.02 0.34
CA VAL A 402 -0.78 6.27 -0.99
C VAL A 402 -0.90 5.03 -1.86
N ILE A 403 -1.42 5.20 -3.06
CA ILE A 403 -1.34 4.19 -4.11
C ILE A 403 -0.13 4.55 -4.96
N LYS A 404 0.85 3.65 -5.04
CA LYS A 404 2.05 3.79 -5.86
C LYS A 404 1.94 2.88 -7.08
N ILE A 405 2.21 3.42 -8.26
CA ILE A 405 2.37 2.67 -9.51
C ILE A 405 3.82 2.90 -9.95
N ILE A 406 4.62 1.86 -9.91
CA ILE A 406 6.06 1.94 -10.16
C ILE A 406 6.35 1.65 -11.64
N ASN A 407 7.21 2.45 -12.24
CA ASN A 407 7.77 2.19 -13.56
C ASN A 407 8.82 1.07 -13.44
N LYS A 408 8.57 -0.07 -14.05
CA LYS A 408 9.44 -1.24 -13.98
C LYS A 408 10.82 -1.06 -14.65
N ALA A 409 11.05 0.08 -15.32
CA ALA A 409 12.38 0.44 -15.78
C ALA A 409 13.32 0.85 -14.63
N PHE A 410 12.76 1.24 -13.47
CA PHE A 410 13.49 1.63 -12.27
C PHE A 410 13.39 0.53 -11.21
N ASN A 411 14.49 0.27 -10.52
CA ASN A 411 14.56 -0.72 -9.46
C ASN A 411 14.68 0.01 -8.11
N ALA A 412 14.01 -0.52 -7.10
CA ALA A 412 14.26 -0.07 -5.74
C ALA A 412 15.65 -0.53 -5.27
N PRO A 413 16.31 0.21 -4.38
CA PRO A 413 17.64 -0.13 -3.89
C PRO A 413 17.65 -1.47 -3.15
N GLN A 414 18.81 -2.12 -3.06
CA GLN A 414 19.03 -3.30 -2.23
C GLN A 414 19.68 -2.87 -0.92
N ILE A 415 19.22 -3.43 0.21
CA ILE A 415 19.75 -3.10 1.53
C ILE A 415 20.01 -4.35 2.38
N SER A 416 21.12 -4.35 3.14
CA SER A 416 21.49 -5.40 4.08
C SER A 416 22.31 -4.87 5.24
N PHE A 417 22.11 -5.39 6.46
CA PHE A 417 22.96 -5.06 7.60
C PHE A 417 24.36 -5.68 7.44
N THR A 418 25.41 -4.93 7.78
CA THR A 418 26.81 -5.36 7.74
C THR A 418 27.39 -5.64 9.13
N THR A 419 26.96 -4.91 10.16
CA THR A 419 27.49 -5.01 11.52
C THR A 419 26.65 -5.84 12.48
N LEU A 420 25.38 -6.03 12.20
CA LEU A 420 24.42 -6.73 13.05
C LEU A 420 23.71 -7.84 12.30
N GLN A 421 23.28 -8.89 13.04
CA GLN A 421 22.54 -10.03 12.49
C GLN A 421 21.28 -10.29 13.32
N GLU A 422 20.30 -10.98 12.70
CA GLU A 422 19.07 -11.41 13.36
C GLU A 422 19.37 -12.25 14.63
N GLY A 423 18.76 -11.88 15.76
CA GLY A 423 18.92 -12.56 17.04
C GLY A 423 20.25 -12.35 17.73
N GLN A 424 21.15 -11.52 17.21
CA GLN A 424 22.48 -11.30 17.77
C GLN A 424 22.42 -10.75 19.21
N HIS A 425 23.27 -11.28 20.08
CA HIS A 425 23.46 -10.74 21.44
C HIS A 425 24.63 -9.76 21.47
N ILE A 426 24.37 -8.55 21.95
CA ILE A 426 25.35 -7.46 22.05
C ILE A 426 25.38 -6.88 23.47
N PRO A 427 26.51 -6.28 23.91
CA PRO A 427 26.58 -5.59 25.20
C PRO A 427 25.74 -4.30 25.20
N VAL A 428 25.34 -3.86 26.41
CA VAL A 428 24.74 -2.52 26.59
C VAL A 428 25.75 -1.45 26.24
N GLY A 429 25.33 -0.41 25.57
CA GLY A 429 26.15 0.75 25.26
C GLY A 429 26.11 1.15 23.80
N ASN A 430 27.12 1.90 23.40
CA ASN A 430 27.23 2.41 22.03
C ASN A 430 27.46 1.28 21.03
N THR A 431 26.54 1.16 20.09
CA THR A 431 26.57 0.17 19.01
C THR A 431 26.55 0.89 17.68
N THR A 432 27.49 0.55 16.79
CA THR A 432 27.45 0.98 15.39
C THR A 432 26.48 0.09 14.62
N ILE A 433 25.49 0.69 14.01
CA ILE A 433 24.52 0.05 13.12
C ILE A 433 24.88 0.50 11.70
N GLU A 434 25.34 -0.42 10.87
CA GLU A 434 25.79 -0.12 9.49
C GLU A 434 25.08 -1.04 8.52
N VAL A 435 24.70 -0.48 7.38
CA VAL A 435 24.09 -1.21 6.27
C VAL A 435 24.86 -0.98 4.98
N ASN A 436 24.84 -1.97 4.11
CA ASN A 436 25.18 -1.82 2.71
C ASN A 436 23.88 -1.54 1.94
N ALA A 437 23.78 -0.38 1.31
CA ALA A 437 22.73 0.00 0.41
C ALA A 437 23.31 0.28 -0.98
N ILE A 438 22.76 -0.35 -2.00
CA ILE A 438 23.18 -0.20 -3.41
C ILE A 438 21.97 -0.09 -4.31
N ASP A 439 22.04 0.76 -5.31
CA ASP A 439 21.10 0.82 -6.39
C ASP A 439 21.74 0.37 -7.70
N SER A 440 20.96 -0.29 -8.58
CA SER A 440 21.46 -0.87 -9.84
C SER A 440 21.34 0.09 -11.02
N ASP A 441 20.53 1.12 -10.93
CA ASP A 441 20.17 2.04 -12.01
C ASP A 441 20.15 3.53 -11.56
N GLY A 442 20.51 3.81 -10.30
CA GLY A 442 20.60 5.15 -9.73
C GLY A 442 21.62 5.25 -8.59
N GLU A 443 21.42 6.23 -7.74
CA GLU A 443 22.22 6.48 -6.55
C GLU A 443 21.35 6.38 -5.29
N ILE A 444 21.95 6.07 -4.15
CA ILE A 444 21.25 6.10 -2.86
C ILE A 444 21.19 7.56 -2.38
N ASP A 445 19.99 8.09 -2.24
CA ASP A 445 19.75 9.43 -1.69
C ASP A 445 19.95 9.47 -0.19
N ARG A 446 19.37 8.51 0.54
CA ARG A 446 19.48 8.43 2.00
C ARG A 446 19.16 7.05 2.55
N VAL A 447 19.62 6.79 3.77
CA VAL A 447 19.20 5.65 4.58
C VAL A 447 18.61 6.15 5.90
N GLU A 448 17.37 5.77 6.18
CA GLU A 448 16.68 6.05 7.45
C GLU A 448 16.83 4.85 8.38
N PHE A 449 17.24 5.11 9.63
CA PHE A 449 17.39 4.07 10.65
C PHE A 449 16.33 4.25 11.74
N TYR A 450 15.65 3.16 12.08
CA TYR A 450 14.64 3.12 13.13
C TYR A 450 15.05 2.14 14.21
N ILE A 451 14.77 2.48 15.46
CA ILE A 451 14.93 1.60 16.62
C ILE A 451 13.59 1.59 17.37
N ASP A 452 13.01 0.40 17.55
CA ASP A 452 11.72 0.19 18.19
C ASP A 452 10.63 1.13 17.59
N GLU A 453 10.53 1.13 16.27
CA GLU A 453 9.62 1.94 15.42
C GLU A 453 9.88 3.47 15.42
N ASN A 454 10.82 3.97 16.23
CA ASN A 454 11.15 5.39 16.27
C ASN A 454 12.31 5.70 15.32
N LEU A 455 12.17 6.76 14.53
CA LEU A 455 13.27 7.26 13.68
C LEU A 455 14.45 7.63 14.59
N ALA A 456 15.54 6.92 14.43
CA ALA A 456 16.75 7.10 15.20
C ALA A 456 17.72 8.11 14.55
N ASP A 457 17.90 8.02 13.23
CA ASP A 457 18.75 8.92 12.44
C ASP A 457 18.53 8.75 10.94
N VAL A 458 19.09 9.68 10.14
CA VAL A 458 19.14 9.64 8.68
C VAL A 458 20.58 9.87 8.23
N ASP A 459 21.10 8.99 7.37
CA ASP A 459 22.44 9.12 6.79
C ASP A 459 22.34 9.25 5.25
N THR A 460 22.97 10.27 4.69
CA THR A 460 22.96 10.59 3.25
C THR A 460 24.29 10.29 2.57
N THR A 461 25.25 9.70 3.27
CA THR A 461 26.59 9.45 2.75
C THR A 461 27.12 8.06 3.09
N ALA A 462 27.57 7.34 2.07
CA ALA A 462 28.19 6.03 2.28
C ALA A 462 29.56 6.14 3.00
N PRO A 463 29.89 5.20 3.89
CA PRO A 463 29.12 4.04 4.35
C PRO A 463 27.99 4.43 5.29
N TYR A 464 26.76 3.97 4.99
CA TYR A 464 25.56 4.34 5.74
C TYR A 464 25.56 3.71 7.12
N SER A 465 25.74 4.53 8.17
CA SER A 465 25.88 4.04 9.53
C SER A 465 25.45 5.05 10.58
N ILE A 466 24.96 4.54 11.72
CA ILE A 466 24.66 5.36 12.89
C ILE A 466 25.31 4.77 14.14
N LEU A 467 25.62 5.62 15.12
CA LEU A 467 26.09 5.21 16.45
C LEU A 467 25.02 5.50 17.49
N LYS A 468 24.43 4.46 18.08
CA LYS A 468 23.35 4.60 19.08
C LYS A 468 23.64 3.83 20.34
N ASN A 469 23.21 4.41 21.48
CA ASN A 469 23.30 3.76 22.77
C ASN A 469 22.08 2.85 22.97
N LEU A 470 22.31 1.54 22.94
CA LEU A 470 21.24 0.56 23.14
C LEU A 470 21.20 0.13 24.61
N THR A 471 20.01 0.10 25.20
CA THR A 471 19.73 -0.28 26.58
C THR A 471 19.47 -1.78 26.70
N ASN A 472 19.37 -2.28 27.95
CA ASN A 472 19.00 -3.69 28.18
C ASN A 472 17.62 -4.00 27.56
N GLY A 473 17.52 -5.06 26.78
CA GLY A 473 16.26 -5.52 26.22
C GLY A 473 16.39 -6.16 24.83
N ILE A 474 15.24 -6.41 24.24
CA ILE A 474 15.12 -6.80 22.84
C ILE A 474 14.83 -5.50 22.07
N HIS A 475 15.60 -5.23 21.04
CA HIS A 475 15.41 -4.07 20.18
C HIS A 475 15.16 -4.52 18.75
N ASN A 476 14.19 -3.88 18.12
CA ASN A 476 13.91 -4.01 16.71
C ASN A 476 14.65 -2.89 15.97
N ILE A 477 15.51 -3.24 15.01
CA ILE A 477 16.30 -2.30 14.23
C ILE A 477 15.88 -2.44 12.77
N LYS A 478 15.33 -1.36 12.21
CA LYS A 478 14.93 -1.29 10.81
C LYS A 478 15.74 -0.21 10.10
N ALA A 479 16.17 -0.50 8.88
CA ALA A 479 16.80 0.45 7.98
C ALA A 479 16.03 0.49 6.66
N ILE A 480 15.79 1.69 6.13
CA ILE A 480 15.11 1.94 4.86
C ILE A 480 16.06 2.75 3.97
N ALA A 481 16.48 2.17 2.84
CA ALA A 481 17.24 2.88 1.83
C ALA A 481 16.31 3.48 0.79
N TYR A 482 16.52 4.73 0.43
CA TYR A 482 15.84 5.46 -0.65
C TYR A 482 16.85 5.78 -1.75
N ASP A 483 16.46 5.60 -3.00
CA ASP A 483 17.24 6.05 -4.16
C ASP A 483 16.90 7.50 -4.55
N ASP A 484 17.53 8.00 -5.58
CA ASP A 484 17.35 9.35 -6.14
C ASP A 484 15.97 9.53 -6.83
N HIS A 485 15.21 8.45 -7.02
CA HIS A 485 13.82 8.46 -7.48
C HIS A 485 12.80 8.28 -6.33
N ASP A 486 13.27 8.26 -5.06
CA ASP A 486 12.48 8.00 -3.86
C ASP A 486 11.74 6.63 -3.90
N LEU A 487 12.28 5.65 -4.65
CA LEU A 487 11.96 4.25 -4.48
C LEU A 487 12.71 3.73 -3.26
N CYS A 488 12.14 2.79 -2.53
CA CYS A 488 12.77 2.34 -1.30
C CYS A 488 12.68 0.83 -1.08
N SER A 489 13.65 0.32 -0.34
CA SER A 489 13.64 -1.02 0.23
C SER A 489 13.99 -0.96 1.71
N GLU A 490 13.40 -1.87 2.47
CA GLU A 490 13.65 -1.95 3.91
C GLU A 490 14.24 -3.30 4.33
N LYS A 491 14.99 -3.26 5.41
CA LYS A 491 15.47 -4.45 6.12
C LYS A 491 15.32 -4.26 7.61
N GLU A 492 14.82 -5.29 8.28
CA GLU A 492 14.56 -5.29 9.71
C GLU A 492 15.24 -6.49 10.36
N ILE A 493 15.82 -6.30 11.54
CA ILE A 493 16.42 -7.33 12.39
C ILE A 493 16.09 -7.07 13.84
N THR A 494 16.07 -8.14 14.63
CA THR A 494 15.94 -8.06 16.10
C THR A 494 17.27 -8.36 16.78
N VAL A 495 17.69 -7.55 17.74
CA VAL A 495 18.90 -7.76 18.53
C VAL A 495 18.59 -7.86 20.02
N ASN A 496 19.40 -8.67 20.74
CA ASN A 496 19.29 -8.88 22.18
C ASN A 496 20.41 -8.14 22.90
N VAL A 497 20.07 -7.09 23.67
CA VAL A 497 21.05 -6.20 24.29
C VAL A 497 21.18 -6.48 25.79
N GLY A 498 22.40 -6.76 26.27
CA GLY A 498 22.75 -6.88 27.68
C GLY A 498 22.07 -8.05 28.41
N GLN A 499 21.70 -7.84 29.67
CA GLN A 499 20.97 -8.80 30.52
C GLN A 499 19.58 -8.26 30.82
N PHE A 500 18.55 -9.05 30.56
CA PHE A 500 17.19 -8.64 30.86
C PHE A 500 16.33 -9.83 31.34
N SER A 501 15.23 -9.50 32.02
CA SER A 501 14.20 -10.45 32.40
C SER A 501 12.93 -10.16 31.64
N GLY A 502 12.34 -11.18 31.04
CA GLY A 502 11.06 -11.09 30.34
C GLY A 502 9.96 -11.85 31.08
N ASN A 503 8.74 -11.31 30.94
CA ASN A 503 7.49 -11.96 31.34
C ASN A 503 6.56 -12.00 30.13
N LEU A 504 6.39 -13.17 29.57
CA LEU A 504 5.60 -13.38 28.34
C LEU A 504 4.28 -14.05 28.70
N THR A 505 3.17 -13.53 28.14
CA THR A 505 1.85 -14.17 28.18
C THR A 505 1.33 -14.28 26.75
N VAL A 506 1.18 -15.51 26.26
CA VAL A 506 0.71 -15.82 24.91
C VAL A 506 -0.61 -16.56 25.03
N PRO A 507 -1.74 -16.00 24.60
CA PRO A 507 -2.99 -16.73 24.46
C PRO A 507 -2.96 -17.65 23.23
N VAL A 508 -3.83 -18.66 23.20
CA VAL A 508 -4.26 -19.29 21.95
C VAL A 508 -4.96 -18.22 21.11
N SER A 509 -4.63 -18.15 19.82
CA SER A 509 -5.02 -17.05 18.93
C SER A 509 -5.84 -17.48 17.72
N ASP A 510 -6.06 -18.79 17.54
CA ASP A 510 -6.78 -19.36 16.42
C ASP A 510 -7.38 -20.71 16.82
N GLY A 511 -8.57 -21.08 16.29
CA GLY A 511 -9.21 -22.36 16.59
C GLY A 511 -8.43 -23.58 16.10
N TYR A 512 -7.56 -23.44 15.12
CA TYR A 512 -6.63 -24.49 14.70
C TYR A 512 -5.45 -24.70 15.68
N ASP A 513 -5.36 -23.91 16.74
CA ASP A 513 -4.28 -23.94 17.71
C ASP A 513 -4.65 -24.64 19.02
N ASP A 514 -5.92 -24.97 19.24
CA ASP A 514 -6.36 -25.82 20.33
C ASP A 514 -7.33 -26.90 19.80
N VAL A 515 -6.82 -28.10 19.72
CA VAL A 515 -7.48 -29.21 19.01
C VAL A 515 -7.56 -30.46 19.87
N GLU A 516 -8.51 -31.29 19.57
CA GLU A 516 -8.70 -32.61 20.14
C GLU A 516 -8.45 -33.70 19.08
N GLU A 517 -7.79 -34.78 19.46
CA GLU A 517 -7.58 -35.95 18.60
C GLU A 517 -8.11 -37.20 19.30
N ASN A 518 -9.13 -37.82 18.70
CA ASN A 518 -9.68 -39.07 19.22
C ASN A 518 -8.71 -40.25 19.02
N PHE A 519 -9.09 -41.43 19.58
CA PHE A 519 -8.22 -42.60 19.54
C PHE A 519 -7.98 -43.20 18.14
N VAL A 520 -8.81 -42.87 17.15
CA VAL A 520 -8.63 -43.27 15.74
C VAL A 520 -7.84 -42.25 14.93
N GLY A 521 -7.41 -41.12 15.54
CA GLY A 521 -6.56 -40.09 14.88
C GLY A 521 -7.37 -38.98 14.17
N GLN A 522 -8.66 -38.93 14.36
CA GLN A 522 -9.49 -37.84 13.84
C GLN A 522 -9.33 -36.58 14.70
N LEU A 523 -9.10 -35.45 14.06
CA LEU A 523 -9.01 -34.12 14.71
C LEU A 523 -10.37 -33.43 14.75
N TYR A 524 -10.63 -32.76 15.86
CA TYR A 524 -11.69 -31.81 16.09
C TYR A 524 -11.04 -30.45 16.35
N ILE A 525 -11.33 -29.45 15.52
CA ILE A 525 -10.66 -28.14 15.46
C ILE A 525 -11.57 -26.95 15.75
N ASP A 526 -12.87 -27.18 15.84
CA ASP A 526 -13.87 -26.11 16.06
C ASP A 526 -14.67 -26.35 17.35
N SER A 527 -14.06 -27.00 18.34
CA SER A 527 -14.75 -27.30 19.59
C SER A 527 -14.82 -26.04 20.47
N SER A 528 -15.96 -25.75 21.08
CA SER A 528 -16.10 -24.65 22.05
C SER A 528 -15.39 -24.91 23.37
N ASP A 529 -15.04 -26.15 23.63
CA ASP A 529 -14.35 -26.60 24.84
C ASP A 529 -13.28 -27.66 24.54
N LEU A 530 -12.40 -27.88 25.48
CA LEU A 530 -11.35 -28.88 25.41
C LEU A 530 -11.53 -29.89 26.54
N GLU A 531 -11.94 -31.11 26.18
CA GLU A 531 -12.04 -32.21 27.16
C GLU A 531 -10.65 -32.79 27.44
N LEU A 532 -10.15 -32.53 28.61
CA LEU A 532 -8.86 -33.01 29.11
C LEU A 532 -9.09 -34.29 29.92
N VAL A 533 -9.19 -35.43 29.37
CA VAL A 533 -8.86 -36.03 28.04
C VAL A 533 -9.90 -37.11 27.71
N TYR A 534 -11.16 -36.84 27.90
CA TYR A 534 -12.26 -37.75 27.56
C TYR A 534 -13.50 -36.96 27.08
N ASP A 535 -13.96 -37.24 25.86
CA ASP A 535 -15.23 -36.77 25.33
C ASP A 535 -16.24 -37.90 25.27
N ALA A 536 -17.48 -37.64 25.79
CA ALA A 536 -18.57 -38.57 25.82
C ALA A 536 -19.45 -38.58 24.57
N THR A 537 -19.36 -37.54 23.75
CA THR A 537 -20.25 -37.30 22.61
C THR A 537 -19.74 -37.95 21.32
N ASN A 538 -18.45 -38.13 21.17
CA ASN A 538 -17.81 -38.65 19.97
C ASN A 538 -17.25 -40.08 20.16
N LEU A 539 -18.15 -41.12 20.04
CA LEU A 539 -17.76 -42.53 20.02
C LEU A 539 -16.76 -42.93 21.13
N ILE A 540 -17.16 -42.73 22.40
CA ILE A 540 -16.40 -43.22 23.60
C ILE A 540 -14.88 -42.99 23.46
N SER A 541 -14.42 -41.74 23.54
CA SER A 541 -13.05 -41.43 23.13
C SER A 541 -12.20 -40.90 24.26
N PHE A 542 -11.23 -41.71 24.69
CA PHE A 542 -10.04 -41.13 25.33
C PHE A 542 -9.21 -40.46 24.24
N GLN A 543 -9.01 -39.17 24.41
CA GLN A 543 -8.40 -38.33 23.40
C GLN A 543 -7.06 -37.74 23.87
N LYS A 544 -6.36 -37.13 22.95
CA LYS A 544 -5.24 -36.24 23.21
C LYS A 544 -5.65 -34.83 22.83
N VAL A 545 -5.20 -33.86 23.62
CA VAL A 545 -5.43 -32.46 23.33
C VAL A 545 -4.12 -31.81 22.90
N GLY A 546 -4.14 -31.07 21.82
CA GLY A 546 -3.03 -30.28 21.31
C GLY A 546 -3.30 -28.80 21.54
N ILE A 547 -2.34 -28.08 22.10
CA ILE A 547 -2.42 -26.61 22.26
C ILE A 547 -1.14 -26.00 21.72
N ARG A 548 -1.29 -25.14 20.69
CA ARG A 548 -0.19 -24.43 20.07
C ARG A 548 -0.24 -22.95 20.42
N PHE A 549 0.90 -22.39 20.80
CA PHE A 549 1.08 -20.99 21.07
C PHE A 549 1.95 -20.38 19.98
N GLN A 550 1.49 -19.32 19.35
CA GLN A 550 2.16 -18.67 18.24
C GLN A 550 3.04 -17.51 18.69
N ASN A 551 4.00 -17.15 17.87
CA ASN A 551 4.80 -15.91 17.99
C ASN A 551 5.45 -15.77 19.39
N ILE A 552 6.21 -16.75 19.83
CA ILE A 552 6.87 -16.76 21.14
C ILE A 552 8.18 -15.98 21.09
N VAL A 553 8.21 -14.79 21.68
CA VAL A 553 9.36 -13.87 21.67
C VAL A 553 10.29 -14.14 22.87
N ILE A 554 10.86 -15.34 22.94
CA ILE A 554 11.89 -15.71 23.91
C ILE A 554 13.21 -15.92 23.17
N PRO A 555 14.30 -15.18 23.50
CA PRO A 555 15.61 -15.36 22.87
C PRO A 555 16.14 -16.78 23.03
N ARG A 556 16.81 -17.30 21.99
CA ARG A 556 17.49 -18.61 22.06
C ARG A 556 18.51 -18.63 23.17
N GLY A 557 18.49 -19.69 23.98
CA GLY A 557 19.39 -19.85 25.13
C GLY A 557 18.99 -19.02 26.37
N ALA A 558 17.83 -18.36 26.37
CA ALA A 558 17.30 -17.74 27.59
C ALA A 558 17.08 -18.77 28.68
N THR A 559 17.36 -18.39 29.91
CA THR A 559 17.07 -19.24 31.09
C THR A 559 15.59 -19.10 31.48
N ILE A 560 14.83 -20.19 31.37
CA ILE A 560 13.42 -20.21 31.71
C ILE A 560 13.28 -20.35 33.23
N ASN A 561 12.84 -19.30 33.90
CA ASN A 561 12.66 -19.28 35.37
C ASN A 561 11.39 -20.04 35.78
N SER A 562 10.28 -19.80 35.06
CA SER A 562 9.02 -20.53 35.22
C SER A 562 8.23 -20.53 33.90
N ALA A 563 7.47 -21.59 33.66
CA ALA A 563 6.49 -21.65 32.55
C ALA A 563 5.26 -22.43 33.00
N TYR A 564 4.07 -21.99 32.68
CA TYR A 564 2.83 -22.71 32.93
C TYR A 564 1.73 -22.30 31.96
N ILE A 565 0.73 -23.19 31.78
CA ILE A 565 -0.48 -22.92 31.03
C ILE A 565 -1.59 -22.59 32.03
N GLN A 566 -2.26 -21.47 31.83
CA GLN A 566 -3.46 -21.08 32.57
C GLN A 566 -4.67 -21.41 31.73
N PHE A 567 -5.57 -22.24 32.27
CA PHE A 567 -6.87 -22.56 31.67
C PHE A 567 -7.98 -21.76 32.34
N THR A 568 -9.11 -21.65 31.64
CA THR A 568 -10.41 -21.32 32.21
C THR A 568 -11.27 -22.60 32.21
N ALA A 569 -11.89 -22.91 33.32
CA ALA A 569 -12.74 -24.10 33.44
C ALA A 569 -14.05 -23.88 32.68
N ASP A 570 -14.40 -24.78 31.79
CA ASP A 570 -15.70 -24.76 31.11
C ASP A 570 -16.75 -25.51 31.93
N GLU A 571 -16.39 -26.66 32.49
CA GLU A 571 -17.27 -27.49 33.32
C GLU A 571 -16.75 -27.71 34.76
N SER A 572 -17.67 -28.05 35.65
CA SER A 572 -17.36 -28.41 37.05
C SER A 572 -17.07 -29.89 37.22
N HIS A 573 -15.85 -30.23 37.69
CA HIS A 573 -15.43 -31.61 37.89
C HIS A 573 -14.75 -31.82 39.27
N HIS A 574 -15.19 -32.83 40.00
CA HIS A 574 -14.72 -33.07 41.36
C HIS A 574 -13.79 -34.30 41.49
N LYS A 575 -13.86 -35.25 40.51
CA LYS A 575 -13.00 -36.44 40.59
C LYS A 575 -11.54 -36.07 40.26
N GLN A 576 -10.59 -36.77 40.91
CA GLN A 576 -9.17 -36.52 40.75
C GLN A 576 -8.68 -36.94 39.36
N ALA A 577 -8.53 -36.01 38.43
CA ALA A 577 -7.89 -36.25 37.14
C ALA A 577 -6.36 -36.37 37.27
N GLU A 578 -5.77 -37.08 36.35
CA GLU A 578 -4.29 -37.18 36.22
C GLU A 578 -3.93 -37.00 34.74
N LEU A 579 -3.25 -35.91 34.41
CA LEU A 579 -2.85 -35.48 33.08
C LEU A 579 -1.34 -35.53 32.93
N GLU A 580 -0.85 -35.79 31.75
CA GLU A 580 0.56 -35.69 31.39
C GLU A 580 0.74 -34.73 30.24
N PHE A 581 1.58 -33.73 30.46
CA PHE A 581 2.00 -32.74 29.47
C PHE A 581 3.30 -33.18 28.81
N SER A 582 3.39 -33.04 27.52
CA SER A 582 4.60 -33.13 26.70
C SER A 582 4.65 -31.96 25.73
N LEU A 583 5.82 -31.63 25.19
CA LEU A 583 6.03 -30.53 24.25
C LEU A 583 6.60 -31.08 22.94
N HIS A 584 6.09 -30.61 21.79
CA HIS A 584 6.59 -31.00 20.47
C HIS A 584 8.07 -30.63 20.33
N ASN A 585 8.90 -31.59 19.96
CA ASN A 585 10.33 -31.42 19.79
C ASN A 585 10.65 -30.80 18.41
N SER A 586 10.18 -29.60 18.18
CA SER A 586 10.36 -28.86 16.94
C SER A 586 10.90 -27.47 17.25
N ASP A 587 11.71 -26.91 16.36
CA ASP A 587 12.20 -25.52 16.49
C ASP A 587 11.05 -24.54 16.26
N ASN A 588 10.20 -24.81 15.27
CA ASN A 588 8.98 -24.07 15.00
C ASN A 588 7.84 -25.08 14.76
N SER A 589 6.89 -25.16 15.69
CA SER A 589 5.84 -26.16 15.64
C SER A 589 4.78 -25.81 14.59
N PRO A 590 4.53 -26.65 13.57
CA PRO A 590 3.53 -26.39 12.54
C PRO A 590 2.11 -26.41 13.10
N LEU A 591 1.16 -25.85 12.33
CA LEU A 591 -0.27 -25.89 12.61
C LEU A 591 -0.75 -27.35 12.75
N PHE A 592 -1.79 -27.58 13.55
CA PHE A 592 -2.45 -28.89 13.60
C PHE A 592 -3.26 -29.14 12.33
N SER A 593 -3.12 -30.35 11.79
CA SER A 593 -3.82 -30.81 10.59
C SER A 593 -3.85 -32.34 10.60
N ASN A 594 -4.56 -32.95 9.68
CA ASN A 594 -4.56 -34.42 9.53
C ASN A 594 -3.14 -34.98 9.27
N GLU A 595 -2.28 -34.24 8.59
CA GLU A 595 -0.88 -34.60 8.31
C GLU A 595 0.04 -34.31 9.50
N ASN A 596 -0.31 -33.31 10.32
CA ASN A 596 0.41 -32.84 11.51
C ASN A 596 -0.48 -32.96 12.74
N ASN A 597 -1.02 -34.15 12.98
CA ASN A 597 -1.96 -34.40 14.09
C ASN A 597 -1.24 -34.35 15.46
N VAL A 598 -1.99 -34.48 16.54
CA VAL A 598 -1.46 -34.38 17.92
C VAL A 598 -0.58 -35.59 18.24
N SER A 599 -1.02 -36.76 17.84
CA SER A 599 -0.33 -38.03 18.22
C SER A 599 0.93 -38.33 17.41
N GLY A 600 1.04 -37.81 16.19
CA GLY A 600 2.17 -37.99 15.29
C GLY A 600 3.41 -37.14 15.66
N ARG A 601 3.28 -36.19 16.56
CA ARG A 601 4.35 -35.29 16.92
C ARG A 601 5.38 -35.93 17.84
N ASN A 602 6.65 -35.86 17.44
CA ASN A 602 7.76 -36.23 18.32
C ASN A 602 7.82 -35.24 19.49
N VAL A 603 8.03 -35.73 20.69
CA VAL A 603 8.02 -34.90 21.91
C VAL A 603 9.38 -34.90 22.59
N VAL A 604 9.68 -33.83 23.32
CA VAL A 604 10.87 -33.73 24.17
C VAL A 604 10.86 -34.83 25.24
N SER A 605 12.04 -35.16 25.78
CA SER A 605 12.19 -36.22 26.79
C SER A 605 11.54 -35.88 28.10
N HIS A 606 11.54 -34.60 28.49
CA HIS A 606 10.94 -34.14 29.74
C HIS A 606 9.42 -34.10 29.65
N LYS A 607 8.73 -34.69 30.63
CA LYS A 607 7.25 -34.70 30.72
C LYS A 607 6.83 -34.26 32.08
N VAL A 608 5.69 -33.62 32.21
CA VAL A 608 5.14 -33.11 33.46
C VAL A 608 3.78 -33.72 33.71
N ARG A 609 3.63 -34.37 34.89
CA ARG A 609 2.34 -34.87 35.37
C ARG A 609 1.63 -33.81 36.21
N TRP A 610 0.32 -33.74 36.00
CA TRP A 610 -0.56 -32.83 36.72
C TRP A 610 -1.76 -33.56 37.27
N LYS A 611 -2.02 -33.34 38.57
CA LYS A 611 -3.25 -33.78 39.25
C LYS A 611 -4.03 -32.53 39.67
N PRO A 612 -4.83 -31.95 38.76
CA PRO A 612 -5.54 -30.72 39.03
C PRO A 612 -6.56 -30.92 40.20
N ASN A 613 -6.64 -29.92 41.06
CA ASN A 613 -7.70 -29.79 42.02
C ASN A 613 -9.09 -29.80 41.34
N PRO A 614 -10.19 -30.02 42.04
CA PRO A 614 -11.54 -29.86 41.50
C PRO A 614 -11.70 -28.51 40.79
N TRP A 615 -12.41 -28.54 39.68
CA TRP A 615 -12.73 -27.34 38.90
C TRP A 615 -14.19 -26.95 39.11
N ILE A 616 -14.49 -25.64 39.06
CA ILE A 616 -15.80 -25.04 39.01
C ILE A 616 -15.87 -24.23 37.74
N ALA A 617 -16.93 -24.39 36.94
CA ALA A 617 -17.10 -23.70 35.67
C ALA A 617 -16.92 -22.18 35.80
N GLY A 618 -16.28 -21.57 34.82
CA GLY A 618 -15.96 -20.14 34.76
C GLY A 618 -14.75 -19.72 35.59
N GLN A 619 -14.14 -20.58 36.41
CA GLN A 619 -12.95 -20.22 37.19
C GLN A 619 -11.66 -20.32 36.33
N SER A 620 -10.75 -19.36 36.57
CA SER A 620 -9.40 -19.31 36.00
C SER A 620 -8.39 -18.92 37.06
N GLY A 621 -8.17 -19.81 38.04
CA GLY A 621 -7.31 -19.57 39.20
C GLY A 621 -6.14 -20.58 39.30
N SER A 622 -5.60 -20.73 40.50
CA SER A 622 -4.50 -21.67 40.76
C SER A 622 -4.87 -23.15 40.53
N ALA A 623 -6.15 -23.52 40.69
CA ALA A 623 -6.62 -24.88 40.39
C ALA A 623 -6.62 -25.20 38.88
N GLN A 624 -6.73 -24.18 38.03
CA GLN A 624 -6.72 -24.27 36.54
C GLN A 624 -5.33 -24.01 35.94
N ARG A 625 -4.31 -23.87 36.80
CA ARG A 625 -2.91 -23.64 36.38
C ARG A 625 -2.11 -24.92 36.43
N THR A 626 -1.36 -25.21 35.36
CA THR A 626 -0.45 -26.38 35.34
C THR A 626 0.68 -26.26 36.35
N PRO A 627 1.32 -27.36 36.75
CA PRO A 627 2.65 -27.31 37.35
C PRO A 627 3.65 -26.59 36.46
N ASN A 628 4.84 -26.30 36.96
CA ASN A 628 5.88 -25.63 36.21
C ASN A 628 6.40 -26.49 35.04
N LEU A 629 6.23 -25.97 33.82
CA LEU A 629 6.60 -26.63 32.57
C LEU A 629 8.00 -26.19 32.07
N LYS A 630 8.75 -25.44 32.88
CA LYS A 630 10.02 -24.80 32.47
C LYS A 630 11.02 -25.74 31.82
N GLY A 631 11.11 -26.99 32.31
CA GLY A 631 12.07 -27.99 31.82
C GLY A 631 11.78 -28.41 30.37
N MET A 632 10.53 -28.43 29.96
CA MET A 632 10.13 -28.67 28.56
C MET A 632 10.41 -27.45 27.67
N VAL A 633 10.02 -26.27 28.11
CA VAL A 633 10.23 -25.02 27.39
C VAL A 633 11.70 -24.75 27.21
N GLN A 634 12.54 -24.99 28.23
CA GLN A 634 13.98 -24.84 28.14
C GLN A 634 14.59 -25.71 27.02
N GLN A 635 14.14 -26.97 26.88
CA GLN A 635 14.66 -27.89 25.84
C GLN A 635 14.40 -27.37 24.43
N ILE A 636 13.34 -26.63 24.22
CA ILE A 636 13.04 -26.03 22.91
C ILE A 636 13.83 -24.75 22.72
N VAL A 637 13.84 -23.84 23.73
CA VAL A 637 14.56 -22.57 23.65
C VAL A 637 16.08 -22.73 23.46
N ASP A 638 16.65 -23.86 23.94
CA ASP A 638 18.07 -24.18 23.77
C ASP A 638 18.41 -24.80 22.39
N LYS A 639 17.42 -25.09 21.53
CA LYS A 639 17.67 -25.70 20.22
C LYS A 639 18.32 -24.70 19.24
N GLY A 640 19.19 -25.21 18.37
CA GLY A 640 19.92 -24.40 17.40
C GLY A 640 19.03 -23.65 16.39
N GLY A 641 17.89 -24.23 16.04
CA GLY A 641 16.92 -23.63 15.12
C GLY A 641 15.79 -22.83 15.81
N TRP A 642 15.84 -22.64 17.13
CA TRP A 642 14.87 -21.79 17.83
C TRP A 642 15.16 -20.31 17.53
N ASN A 643 14.16 -19.57 17.06
CA ASN A 643 14.21 -18.14 16.79
C ASN A 643 13.05 -17.41 17.46
N LEU A 644 13.19 -16.11 17.66
CA LEU A 644 12.10 -15.23 18.10
C LEU A 644 10.90 -15.36 17.14
N GLY A 645 9.70 -15.39 17.68
CA GLY A 645 8.49 -15.55 16.89
C GLY A 645 8.13 -16.99 16.50
N ASN A 646 8.95 -17.99 16.84
CA ASN A 646 8.62 -19.39 16.62
C ASN A 646 7.47 -19.87 17.52
N ASN A 647 6.83 -20.98 17.14
CA ASN A 647 5.64 -21.53 17.75
C ASN A 647 5.96 -22.79 18.58
N MET A 648 5.22 -23.00 19.68
CA MET A 648 5.32 -24.20 20.52
C MET A 648 3.98 -24.92 20.63
N SER A 649 3.97 -26.26 20.53
CA SER A 649 2.76 -27.07 20.73
C SER A 649 2.92 -28.03 21.89
N PHE A 650 2.02 -27.91 22.87
CA PHE A 650 1.88 -28.84 23.99
C PHE A 650 0.91 -29.95 23.66
N ILE A 651 1.19 -31.17 24.09
CA ILE A 651 0.38 -32.35 23.94
C ILE A 651 -0.03 -32.86 25.29
N ILE A 652 -1.32 -33.01 25.54
CA ILE A 652 -1.92 -33.44 26.81
C ILE A 652 -2.55 -34.82 26.62
N ARG A 653 -2.28 -35.75 27.56
CA ARG A 653 -2.91 -37.07 27.57
C ARG A 653 -3.26 -37.50 28.97
N GLY A 654 -4.26 -38.41 29.10
CA GLY A 654 -4.64 -39.00 30.35
C GLY A 654 -3.62 -39.98 30.89
N LYS A 655 -3.51 -40.04 32.23
CA LYS A 655 -2.73 -41.04 32.98
C LYS A 655 -3.55 -41.64 34.12
N GLY A 656 -3.09 -42.76 34.65
CA GLY A 656 -3.78 -43.45 35.73
C GLY A 656 -5.26 -43.70 35.40
N LYS A 657 -6.17 -43.29 36.29
CA LYS A 657 -7.62 -43.46 36.09
C LYS A 657 -8.15 -42.62 34.91
N SER A 658 -7.51 -41.50 34.62
CA SER A 658 -7.89 -40.65 33.46
C SER A 658 -7.57 -41.24 32.11
N SER A 659 -6.84 -42.35 32.02
CA SER A 659 -6.56 -43.05 30.75
C SER A 659 -7.57 -44.17 30.42
N TRP A 660 -8.57 -44.43 31.30
CA TRP A 660 -9.52 -45.50 31.10
C TRP A 660 -10.87 -45.31 31.82
N ARG A 661 -11.07 -44.21 32.60
CA ARG A 661 -12.34 -43.92 33.28
C ARG A 661 -12.83 -42.53 32.94
N THR A 662 -14.01 -42.41 32.42
CA THR A 662 -14.65 -41.22 31.85
C THR A 662 -14.86 -40.05 32.80
N GLN A 663 -15.17 -40.35 34.06
CA GLN A 663 -15.45 -39.32 35.08
C GLN A 663 -14.17 -38.63 35.66
N TYR A 664 -12.97 -39.05 35.27
CA TYR A 664 -11.70 -38.50 35.73
C TYR A 664 -11.08 -37.56 34.73
N LYS A 665 -11.87 -36.53 34.28
CA LYS A 665 -11.49 -35.52 33.30
C LYS A 665 -11.50 -34.10 33.86
N ARG A 666 -11.08 -33.15 33.08
CA ARG A 666 -11.33 -31.70 33.20
C ARG A 666 -11.82 -31.21 31.83
N VAL A 667 -12.61 -30.13 31.85
CA VAL A 667 -13.05 -29.45 30.62
C VAL A 667 -12.64 -27.98 30.72
N ALA A 668 -11.88 -27.51 29.75
CA ALA A 668 -11.39 -26.15 29.66
C ALA A 668 -12.09 -25.45 28.47
N SER A 669 -12.31 -24.14 28.56
CA SER A 669 -12.79 -23.35 27.43
C SER A 669 -11.75 -23.35 26.32
N ALA A 670 -12.20 -23.57 25.08
CA ALA A 670 -11.40 -23.45 23.86
C ALA A 670 -11.45 -22.01 23.30
N TYR A 671 -10.74 -21.76 22.23
CA TYR A 671 -10.72 -20.46 21.54
C TYR A 671 -12.13 -20.01 21.09
N GLU A 672 -12.94 -20.93 20.60
CA GLU A 672 -14.31 -20.69 20.08
C GLU A 672 -15.29 -20.25 21.17
N SER A 673 -15.03 -20.55 22.45
CA SER A 673 -15.89 -20.07 23.57
C SER A 673 -15.55 -18.63 24.00
N GLY A 674 -14.57 -18.00 23.36
CA GLY A 674 -14.11 -16.64 23.58
C GLY A 674 -12.59 -16.55 23.76
N SER A 675 -11.93 -15.72 22.98
CA SER A 675 -10.45 -15.56 22.99
C SER A 675 -9.89 -15.14 24.35
N ASP A 676 -10.68 -14.47 25.20
CA ASP A 676 -10.32 -14.10 26.57
C ASP A 676 -10.28 -15.29 27.53
N LYS A 677 -11.05 -16.37 27.24
CA LYS A 677 -11.14 -17.60 28.03
C LYS A 677 -10.16 -18.68 27.57
N ALA A 678 -9.66 -18.58 26.35
CA ALA A 678 -8.70 -19.50 25.74
C ALA A 678 -7.46 -19.71 26.66
N ALA A 679 -6.82 -20.87 26.53
CA ALA A 679 -5.62 -21.21 27.26
C ALA A 679 -4.50 -20.18 27.02
N LYS A 680 -3.72 -19.83 28.06
CA LYS A 680 -2.62 -18.86 27.99
C LYS A 680 -1.32 -19.49 28.49
N LEU A 681 -0.26 -19.44 27.68
CA LEU A 681 1.09 -19.80 28.10
C LEU A 681 1.73 -18.58 28.78
N ILE A 682 2.22 -18.76 30.00
CA ILE A 682 2.87 -17.71 30.79
C ILE A 682 4.29 -18.18 31.09
N VAL A 683 5.30 -17.39 30.67
CA VAL A 683 6.72 -17.73 30.81
C VAL A 683 7.48 -16.55 31.40
N ASN A 684 8.24 -16.82 32.49
CA ASN A 684 9.24 -15.88 33.01
C ASN A 684 10.63 -16.40 32.65
N TYR A 685 11.45 -15.54 32.06
CA TYR A 685 12.80 -15.91 31.68
C TYR A 685 13.81 -14.79 31.96
N THR A 686 15.10 -15.15 31.96
CA THR A 686 16.23 -14.20 31.96
C THR A 686 17.15 -14.50 30.81
N PHE A 687 17.73 -13.45 30.22
CA PHE A 687 18.68 -13.55 29.12
C PHE A 687 19.94 -12.73 29.43
N GLY A 688 21.13 -13.17 28.95
CA GLY A 688 22.41 -12.53 29.18
C GLY A 688 23.46 -13.43 29.87
N ARG A 689 24.51 -12.85 30.43
CA ARG A 689 25.72 -13.57 30.93
C ARG A 689 25.50 -14.80 31.85
N ASN A 690 24.30 -14.98 32.40
CA ASN A 690 23.92 -16.13 33.19
C ASN A 690 23.05 -17.16 32.45
N SER A 691 22.77 -16.94 31.16
CA SER A 691 22.12 -17.97 30.32
C SER A 691 23.10 -19.16 30.20
N ARG A 692 22.66 -20.33 30.59
CA ARG A 692 23.43 -21.57 30.46
C ARG A 692 23.56 -21.95 28.97
N VAL A 693 24.57 -21.44 28.31
CA VAL A 693 25.22 -22.22 27.25
C VAL A 693 25.92 -23.34 27.99
N ALA A 694 25.45 -24.58 27.90
CA ALA A 694 26.12 -25.72 28.44
C ALA A 694 27.57 -25.72 27.92
N GLU A 695 28.54 -25.49 28.82
CA GLU A 695 29.93 -25.76 28.49
C GLU A 695 30.04 -27.25 28.10
N ARG A 696 29.98 -27.54 26.83
CA ARG A 696 30.54 -28.76 26.30
C ARG A 696 32.04 -28.67 26.55
N LYS A 697 32.56 -29.51 27.41
CA LYS A 697 34.01 -29.79 27.50
C LYS A 697 34.55 -29.82 26.07
N GLU A 698 35.47 -28.94 25.81
CA GLU A 698 36.31 -29.00 24.62
C GLU A 698 37.11 -30.27 24.65
N ASP A 699 36.65 -31.28 23.93
CA ASP A 699 37.55 -32.26 23.35
C ASP A 699 38.23 -31.53 22.19
N LYS A 700 39.57 -31.48 22.31
CA LYS A 700 40.49 -30.88 21.33
C LYS A 700 40.15 -31.36 19.93
N ILE A 701 39.42 -30.53 19.17
CA ILE A 701 39.33 -30.67 17.72
C ILE A 701 40.21 -29.57 17.15
N SER A 702 41.21 -30.04 16.41
CA SER A 702 42.17 -29.25 15.66
C SER A 702 41.50 -28.16 14.82
N THR A 703 42.01 -26.98 14.88
CA THR A 703 41.69 -25.81 14.09
C THR A 703 41.57 -26.16 12.59
N ILE A 704 40.36 -26.33 12.11
CA ILE A 704 40.05 -26.26 10.68
C ILE A 704 39.43 -24.85 10.45
N THR A 705 40.17 -24.07 9.75
CA THR A 705 39.85 -22.69 9.36
C THR A 705 38.49 -22.65 8.64
N THR A 706 37.53 -21.91 9.16
CA THR A 706 36.16 -21.71 8.66
C THR A 706 36.05 -20.84 7.41
N THR A 707 37.13 -20.59 6.70
CA THR A 707 37.17 -19.73 5.50
C THR A 707 36.90 -20.43 4.16
N SER A 708 36.64 -21.76 4.13
CA SER A 708 36.47 -22.48 2.86
C SER A 708 35.03 -22.98 2.56
N LEU A 709 34.10 -23.01 3.51
CA LEU A 709 32.77 -23.59 3.27
C LEU A 709 31.78 -22.57 2.60
N ASP A 710 31.80 -21.31 2.99
CA ASP A 710 30.89 -20.31 2.42
C ASP A 710 31.19 -20.01 0.93
N THR A 711 32.46 -20.02 0.54
CA THR A 711 32.86 -19.80 -0.87
C THR A 711 32.49 -20.96 -1.79
N GLU A 712 32.25 -22.16 -1.28
CA GLU A 712 31.89 -23.36 -2.08
C GLU A 712 30.34 -23.46 -2.25
N LEU A 713 29.52 -22.99 -1.31
CA LEU A 713 28.05 -23.02 -1.41
C LEU A 713 27.54 -22.14 -2.55
N HIS A 714 28.18 -21.01 -2.82
CA HIS A 714 27.86 -20.13 -3.95
C HIS A 714 28.14 -20.75 -5.34
N LYS A 715 28.81 -21.90 -5.42
CA LYS A 715 29.10 -22.59 -6.68
C LYS A 715 28.03 -23.59 -7.10
N ILE A 716 26.98 -23.84 -6.29
CA ILE A 716 25.87 -24.71 -6.68
C ILE A 716 25.10 -24.07 -7.83
N LYS A 717 25.01 -24.76 -8.96
CA LYS A 717 24.31 -24.24 -10.15
C LYS A 717 23.14 -25.15 -10.50
N VAL A 718 22.02 -24.52 -10.90
CA VAL A 718 20.82 -25.19 -11.39
C VAL A 718 20.56 -24.71 -12.81
N TYR A 719 20.52 -25.63 -13.78
CA TYR A 719 20.38 -25.30 -15.20
C TYR A 719 19.78 -26.45 -16.01
N PRO A 720 19.18 -26.19 -17.19
CA PRO A 720 18.81 -24.87 -17.67
C PRO A 720 17.69 -24.24 -16.81
N ASN A 721 17.63 -22.92 -16.75
CA ASN A 721 16.53 -22.19 -16.16
C ASN A 721 16.21 -20.99 -17.06
N PRO A 722 15.06 -20.96 -17.75
CA PRO A 722 13.96 -21.93 -17.70
C PRO A 722 14.31 -23.33 -18.23
N PHE A 723 13.64 -24.37 -17.69
CA PHE A 723 13.82 -25.78 -18.11
C PHE A 723 12.54 -26.32 -18.75
N ASP A 724 12.73 -27.36 -19.57
CA ASP A 724 11.63 -28.06 -20.26
C ASP A 724 11.37 -29.45 -19.66
N GLU A 725 12.25 -30.43 -19.88
CA GLU A 725 12.05 -31.77 -19.33
C GLU A 725 12.96 -32.07 -18.14
N ALA A 726 14.20 -31.61 -18.18
CA ALA A 726 15.22 -31.95 -17.19
C ALA A 726 15.88 -30.71 -16.59
N LEU A 727 16.22 -30.82 -15.31
CA LEU A 727 16.94 -29.82 -14.53
C LEU A 727 18.22 -30.46 -13.97
N ASN A 728 19.38 -29.88 -14.25
CA ASN A 728 20.67 -30.32 -13.73
C ASN A 728 21.12 -29.44 -12.57
N ILE A 729 21.69 -30.06 -11.56
CA ILE A 729 22.17 -29.40 -10.34
C ILE A 729 23.62 -29.78 -10.17
N THR A 730 24.53 -28.83 -10.29
CA THR A 730 25.95 -29.02 -10.04
C THR A 730 26.28 -28.67 -8.60
N ILE A 731 26.89 -29.58 -7.86
CA ILE A 731 27.21 -29.44 -6.44
C ILE A 731 28.70 -29.72 -6.28
N PRO A 732 29.52 -28.69 -6.10
CA PRO A 732 30.98 -28.81 -6.03
C PRO A 732 31.50 -29.38 -4.68
N ILE A 733 30.60 -29.62 -3.73
CA ILE A 733 30.95 -30.09 -2.38
C ILE A 733 30.79 -31.60 -2.31
N ALA A 734 31.71 -32.28 -1.65
CA ALA A 734 31.66 -33.74 -1.43
C ALA A 734 30.51 -34.12 -0.47
N GLN A 735 29.37 -34.41 -1.05
CA GLN A 735 28.19 -34.93 -0.37
C GLN A 735 27.78 -36.25 -0.98
N ASP A 736 27.58 -37.29 -0.16
CA ASP A 736 27.22 -38.63 -0.69
C ASP A 736 25.72 -38.71 -1.06
N VAL A 737 24.87 -38.03 -0.32
CA VAL A 737 23.39 -38.06 -0.47
C VAL A 737 22.82 -36.68 -0.26
N ILE A 738 21.90 -36.29 -1.15
CA ILE A 738 21.11 -35.05 -1.05
C ILE A 738 19.64 -35.35 -1.25
N TYR A 739 18.80 -34.41 -0.79
CA TYR A 739 17.38 -34.34 -1.10
C TYR A 739 17.15 -33.10 -1.98
N ILE A 740 16.40 -33.29 -3.06
CA ILE A 740 15.98 -32.21 -3.95
C ILE A 740 14.48 -32.08 -3.82
N GLU A 741 14.04 -30.95 -3.40
CA GLU A 741 12.62 -30.62 -3.22
C GLU A 741 12.22 -29.43 -4.09
N ILE A 742 11.04 -29.50 -4.71
CA ILE A 742 10.49 -28.41 -5.50
C ILE A 742 9.14 -28.05 -4.91
N TYR A 743 8.95 -26.76 -4.66
CA TYR A 743 7.74 -26.19 -4.09
C TYR A 743 7.05 -25.28 -5.11
N SER A 744 5.72 -25.26 -5.09
CA SER A 744 4.95 -24.23 -5.80
C SER A 744 5.18 -22.85 -5.16
N THR A 745 4.79 -21.79 -5.85
CA THR A 745 4.84 -20.41 -5.31
C THR A 745 4.01 -20.20 -4.03
N HIS A 746 3.08 -21.12 -3.72
CA HIS A 746 2.28 -21.14 -2.50
C HIS A 746 2.88 -22.02 -1.38
N GLY A 747 4.16 -22.43 -1.52
CA GLY A 747 4.85 -23.24 -0.51
C GLY A 747 4.47 -24.72 -0.47
N LYS A 748 3.64 -25.22 -1.38
CA LYS A 748 3.27 -26.64 -1.45
C LYS A 748 4.41 -27.46 -2.08
N LEU A 749 4.87 -28.51 -1.40
CA LEU A 749 5.84 -29.48 -1.97
C LEU A 749 5.18 -30.21 -3.15
N VAL A 750 5.75 -30.09 -4.34
CA VAL A 750 5.25 -30.68 -5.59
C VAL A 750 6.17 -31.73 -6.18
N PHE A 751 7.40 -31.79 -5.74
CA PHE A 751 8.37 -32.84 -6.12
C PHE A 751 9.41 -33.01 -5.02
N SER A 752 9.76 -34.27 -4.67
CA SER A 752 10.86 -34.62 -3.76
C SER A 752 11.62 -35.82 -4.28
N LYS A 753 12.93 -35.74 -4.23
CA LYS A 753 13.81 -36.84 -4.65
C LYS A 753 15.06 -36.93 -3.78
N LYS A 754 15.24 -38.05 -3.14
CA LYS A 754 16.52 -38.45 -2.52
C LYS A 754 17.44 -39.02 -3.58
N THR A 755 18.68 -38.55 -3.69
CA THR A 755 19.62 -39.01 -4.71
C THR A 755 21.06 -38.95 -4.21
N GLN A 756 21.93 -39.79 -4.86
CA GLN A 756 23.37 -39.71 -4.67
C GLN A 756 24.00 -38.84 -5.75
N ILE A 757 25.01 -38.09 -5.38
CA ILE A 757 25.75 -37.24 -6.31
C ILE A 757 26.76 -38.12 -7.07
N LYS A 758 26.69 -38.11 -8.39
CA LYS A 758 27.71 -38.74 -9.29
C LYS A 758 28.37 -37.64 -10.13
N ASN A 759 29.69 -37.57 -10.09
CA ASN A 759 30.47 -36.58 -10.86
C ASN A 759 30.05 -35.14 -10.63
N ASN A 760 29.77 -34.76 -9.35
CA ASN A 760 29.36 -33.40 -8.93
C ASN A 760 28.08 -32.88 -9.61
N THR A 761 27.30 -33.73 -10.27
CA THR A 761 26.06 -33.27 -10.93
C THR A 761 24.93 -34.27 -10.69
N VAL A 762 23.73 -33.76 -10.45
CA VAL A 762 22.49 -34.53 -10.37
C VAL A 762 21.52 -34.01 -11.41
N SER A 763 20.92 -34.93 -12.18
CA SER A 763 19.84 -34.60 -13.11
C SER A 763 18.51 -35.12 -12.57
N ILE A 764 17.49 -34.26 -12.60
CA ILE A 764 16.11 -34.61 -12.24
C ILE A 764 15.18 -34.31 -13.43
N ARG A 765 14.12 -35.12 -13.55
CA ARG A 765 13.04 -34.92 -14.52
C ARG A 765 11.73 -34.85 -13.75
N PRO A 766 11.28 -33.68 -13.35
CA PRO A 766 10.01 -33.50 -12.64
C PRO A 766 8.86 -33.47 -13.64
N GLU A 767 8.48 -34.63 -14.19
CA GLU A 767 7.49 -34.79 -15.26
C GLU A 767 6.06 -34.35 -14.84
N ILE A 768 5.79 -34.34 -13.53
CA ILE A 768 4.49 -34.00 -12.94
C ILE A 768 4.26 -32.49 -12.78
N LEU A 769 5.25 -31.66 -13.12
CA LEU A 769 5.10 -30.21 -12.96
C LEU A 769 4.47 -29.59 -14.20
N ASP A 770 3.43 -28.79 -14.00
CA ASP A 770 2.87 -27.92 -15.01
C ASP A 770 3.81 -26.77 -15.36
N LYS A 771 3.53 -26.06 -16.46
CA LYS A 771 4.24 -24.82 -16.81
C LYS A 771 4.05 -23.78 -15.71
N GLY A 772 5.12 -23.20 -15.22
CA GLY A 772 5.03 -22.24 -14.11
C GLY A 772 6.36 -22.00 -13.40
N ILE A 773 6.25 -21.20 -12.34
CA ILE A 773 7.35 -20.80 -11.46
C ILE A 773 7.34 -21.69 -10.22
N TYR A 774 8.52 -22.15 -9.83
CA TYR A 774 8.72 -23.03 -8.67
C TYR A 774 9.95 -22.60 -7.89
N VAL A 775 10.05 -23.03 -6.65
CA VAL A 775 11.25 -22.90 -5.81
C VAL A 775 11.86 -24.28 -5.62
N ILE A 776 13.11 -24.43 -6.05
CA ILE A 776 13.90 -25.65 -5.80
C ILE A 776 14.78 -25.46 -4.58
N GLN A 777 14.81 -26.47 -3.70
CA GLN A 777 15.67 -26.53 -2.55
C GLN A 777 16.55 -27.79 -2.63
N VAL A 778 17.83 -27.63 -2.38
CA VAL A 778 18.79 -28.72 -2.26
C VAL A 778 19.18 -28.85 -0.79
N ILE A 779 18.99 -30.05 -0.22
CA ILE A 779 19.12 -30.31 1.21
C ILE A 779 20.13 -31.44 1.41
N ASP A 780 21.01 -31.33 2.39
CA ASP A 780 21.96 -32.38 2.73
C ASP A 780 21.31 -33.53 3.51
N LYS A 781 22.08 -34.60 3.77
CA LYS A 781 21.62 -35.75 4.53
C LYS A 781 21.19 -35.47 5.97
N ASN A 782 21.57 -34.31 6.53
CA ASN A 782 21.24 -33.88 7.88
C ASN A 782 20.05 -32.96 7.94
N GLY A 783 19.45 -32.59 6.78
CA GLY A 783 18.31 -31.71 6.66
C GLY A 783 18.68 -30.21 6.52
N TYR A 784 19.97 -29.88 6.30
CA TYR A 784 20.37 -28.50 6.08
C TYR A 784 20.20 -28.10 4.61
N SER A 785 19.60 -26.95 4.37
CA SER A 785 19.47 -26.39 3.01
C SER A 785 20.83 -25.92 2.52
N LEU A 786 21.31 -26.55 1.44
CA LEU A 786 22.55 -26.17 0.75
C LEU A 786 22.31 -25.05 -0.26
N MET A 787 21.09 -24.96 -0.84
CA MET A 787 20.72 -23.95 -1.81
C MET A 787 19.19 -23.88 -1.96
N THR A 788 18.68 -22.69 -2.09
CA THR A 788 17.29 -22.43 -2.52
C THR A 788 17.33 -21.51 -3.73
N LYS A 789 16.59 -21.85 -4.80
CA LYS A 789 16.58 -21.08 -6.04
C LYS A 789 15.23 -21.16 -6.74
N ARG A 790 14.84 -20.06 -7.37
CA ARG A 790 13.67 -20.04 -8.26
C ARG A 790 13.99 -20.69 -9.60
N VAL A 791 13.09 -21.53 -10.09
CA VAL A 791 13.18 -22.21 -11.40
C VAL A 791 11.87 -22.05 -12.16
N VAL A 792 11.95 -22.06 -13.48
CA VAL A 792 10.80 -21.84 -14.36
C VAL A 792 10.66 -23.06 -15.28
N LYS A 793 9.51 -23.74 -15.24
CA LYS A 793 9.10 -24.80 -16.17
C LYS A 793 8.41 -24.16 -17.37
N LYS A 794 8.90 -24.47 -18.60
CA LYS A 794 8.32 -23.98 -19.86
C LYS A 794 7.08 -24.75 -20.30
#